data_dc0478efd0c8f1e6037327f1bf8f9a26
#
_entry.id   dc0478efd0c8f1e6037327f1bf8f9a26
#
_cell.length_a   1.000
_cell.length_b   1.000
_cell.length_c   1.000
_cell.angle_alpha   90.00
_cell.angle_beta   90.00
_cell.angle_gamma   90.00
#
_symmetry.space_group_name_H-M   'P 1'
#
loop_
_entity.id
_entity.type
_entity.pdbx_description
1 polymer ?
#
loop_
_entity_poly.entity_id
_entity_poly.type
_entity_poly.pdbx_seq_one_letter_code
_entity_poly.pdbx_strand_id
1 'polypeptide(L)'
;MRKPTLKRLALGLVQQTAALLLMVAIAAILFNSYLAVDTADGTKVYELSPLDAETEFEDSVIFHDLFQSSVSDIIQLMVIKGQMETNGSFDPYKYIDITEFVSGKTGGADCPVTAVYELEDLIKWGKYGVEYTDRIMSMSDFVNYFGSVNQNSNFRLDADGQLVFSVEGTQTEEQQQAVTQAIEAIPESQRTERLEDLAFTYIVKESVTDIRVSREDDGTLTVYFPMLVCRYATVDGEKQLTACANNWVEYTALQNNLALAIHTLSANYEQYQNCNDLYQENASNLKYAVRLMSKDGITRTYTNVSEIADSSDNEMTDYFSEYRRYLIYYPDSLEFTGNTGMTERQIYQYLKDYDYAHPDMTHIWIAVDTNYPVQGDAFYNANVVFQRIVPNIWYLIGGGILLVVLWLLIGIYLTVTAGVAFDEEDEPVLYLNGIDHVWIECMVLVLLACVYAGKVGYGYLMDTANKVYLSHSEIQGREITRLAAYGVFAVYGFSVSAGINVFWYSLIRRIKSHNMWSDSFLHWLVSSFGKAVHFVSSHRNSAVSSLIPYNLFLLANLAGILAAYLLRGKGVWWLLPAFAAVILDGIVGVLKFKQKAEQIDIVEGIRRIRDGEVDYKLDVEALHGDNREMADAVNNIGEGIRKAVSTSMKDEQMK
;
A
#
# COMPACT_ATOMS: atom_id res chain seq x y z
N MET A 1 52.20 1.34 9.96
CA MET A 1 51.01 0.57 10.42
C MET A 1 50.66 -0.50 9.41
N ARG A 2 50.87 -1.77 9.73
CA ARG A 2 50.36 -2.88 8.93
C ARG A 2 48.87 -3.04 9.19
N LYS A 3 48.03 -2.72 8.19
CA LYS A 3 46.56 -2.90 8.20
C LYS A 3 46.19 -4.38 8.34
N PRO A 4 44.90 -4.70 8.69
CA PRO A 4 44.45 -6.05 8.99
C PRO A 4 44.93 -7.06 7.95
N THR A 5 45.49 -8.16 8.43
CA THR A 5 46.09 -9.18 7.58
C THR A 5 45.03 -9.76 6.62
N LEU A 6 45.42 -10.16 5.42
CA LEU A 6 44.57 -10.86 4.43
C LEU A 6 43.76 -12.00 5.08
N LYS A 7 44.32 -12.63 6.12
CA LYS A 7 43.66 -13.68 6.93
C LYS A 7 42.38 -13.19 7.61
N ARG A 8 42.33 -11.96 8.17
CA ARG A 8 41.09 -11.44 8.83
C ARG A 8 40.01 -11.12 7.80
N LEU A 9 40.41 -10.59 6.64
CA LEU A 9 39.48 -10.36 5.53
C LEU A 9 38.90 -11.69 5.01
N ALA A 10 39.75 -12.71 4.81
CA ALA A 10 39.30 -14.03 4.38
C ALA A 10 38.35 -14.67 5.40
N LEU A 11 38.65 -14.59 6.70
CA LEU A 11 37.77 -15.10 7.76
C LEU A 11 36.44 -14.33 7.83
N GLY A 12 36.46 -13.01 7.62
CA GLY A 12 35.23 -12.22 7.53
C GLY A 12 34.35 -12.64 6.35
N LEU A 13 34.95 -12.93 5.19
CA LEU A 13 34.22 -13.46 4.04
C LEU A 13 33.63 -14.85 4.33
N VAL A 14 34.41 -15.76 4.96
CA VAL A 14 33.90 -17.08 5.36
C VAL A 14 32.73 -16.95 6.35
N GLN A 15 32.81 -16.00 7.29
CA GLN A 15 31.73 -15.73 8.23
C GLN A 15 30.45 -15.26 7.50
N GLN A 16 30.58 -14.39 6.50
CA GLN A 16 29.44 -13.93 5.72
C GLN A 16 28.84 -15.01 4.82
N THR A 17 29.69 -15.84 4.19
CA THR A 17 29.20 -16.99 3.41
C THR A 17 28.49 -18.03 4.28
N ALA A 18 28.95 -18.24 5.52
CA ALA A 18 28.25 -19.12 6.47
C ALA A 18 26.85 -18.59 6.82
N ALA A 19 26.69 -17.29 7.04
CA ALA A 19 25.39 -16.67 7.27
C ALA A 19 24.46 -16.78 6.05
N LEU A 20 24.99 -16.56 4.85
CA LEU A 20 24.25 -16.74 3.59
C LEU A 20 23.74 -18.18 3.43
N LEU A 21 24.62 -19.17 3.59
CA LEU A 21 24.25 -20.59 3.47
C LEU A 21 23.25 -21.02 4.56
N LEU A 22 23.39 -20.49 5.78
CA LEU A 22 22.46 -20.73 6.87
C LEU A 22 21.06 -20.25 6.50
N MET A 23 20.92 -19.07 5.93
CA MET A 23 19.62 -18.55 5.52
C MET A 23 19.01 -19.32 4.36
N VAL A 24 19.82 -19.82 3.43
CA VAL A 24 19.33 -20.73 2.37
C VAL A 24 18.83 -22.04 2.98
N ALA A 25 19.55 -22.60 3.96
CA ALA A 25 19.10 -23.82 4.65
C ALA A 25 17.80 -23.60 5.44
N ILE A 26 17.68 -22.47 6.13
CA ILE A 26 16.45 -22.08 6.82
C ILE A 26 15.30 -21.91 5.81
N ALA A 27 15.53 -21.24 4.69
CA ALA A 27 14.53 -21.08 3.64
C ALA A 27 14.08 -22.44 3.08
N ALA A 28 15.02 -23.38 2.85
CA ALA A 28 14.68 -24.72 2.38
C ALA A 28 13.79 -25.49 3.37
N ILE A 29 14.04 -25.35 4.65
CA ILE A 29 13.20 -25.95 5.71
C ILE A 29 11.83 -25.25 5.74
N LEU A 30 11.80 -23.91 5.77
CA LEU A 30 10.56 -23.15 5.88
C LEU A 30 9.63 -23.36 4.69
N PHE A 31 10.14 -23.37 3.47
CA PHE A 31 9.32 -23.59 2.27
C PHE A 31 8.68 -24.98 2.21
N ASN A 32 9.14 -25.93 3.00
CA ASN A 32 8.59 -27.28 3.05
C ASN A 32 7.84 -27.60 4.37
N SER A 33 7.77 -26.65 5.31
CA SER A 33 7.20 -26.90 6.65
C SER A 33 6.17 -25.89 7.12
N TYR A 34 5.90 -24.82 6.35
CA TYR A 34 4.93 -23.79 6.74
C TYR A 34 3.59 -23.98 6.03
N LEU A 35 2.52 -23.99 6.81
CA LEU A 35 1.14 -23.90 6.36
C LEU A 35 0.60 -22.50 6.67
N ALA A 36 -0.01 -21.84 5.69
CA ALA A 36 -0.79 -20.64 5.92
C ALA A 36 -2.26 -21.04 6.10
N VAL A 37 -2.78 -20.85 7.30
CA VAL A 37 -4.20 -21.10 7.61
C VAL A 37 -4.95 -19.77 7.62
N ASP A 38 -5.96 -19.64 6.78
CA ASP A 38 -6.87 -18.51 6.84
C ASP A 38 -7.82 -18.71 8.02
N THR A 39 -7.74 -17.85 9.01
CA THR A 39 -8.66 -17.86 10.14
C THR A 39 -9.98 -17.18 9.79
N ALA A 40 -11.03 -17.45 10.54
CA ALA A 40 -12.39 -16.94 10.28
C ALA A 40 -12.51 -15.40 10.29
N ASP A 41 -11.52 -14.71 10.83
CA ASP A 41 -11.38 -13.24 10.85
C ASP A 41 -10.54 -12.67 9.69
N GLY A 42 -10.11 -13.52 8.76
CA GLY A 42 -9.30 -13.13 7.59
C GLY A 42 -7.81 -12.92 7.91
N THR A 43 -7.36 -13.27 9.12
CA THR A 43 -5.94 -13.26 9.44
C THR A 43 -5.28 -14.55 8.97
N LYS A 44 -4.08 -14.46 8.35
CA LYS A 44 -3.28 -15.63 8.00
C LYS A 44 -2.42 -16.04 9.19
N VAL A 45 -2.65 -17.24 9.69
CA VAL A 45 -1.80 -17.85 10.72
C VAL A 45 -0.89 -18.87 10.05
N TYR A 46 0.40 -18.73 10.29
CA TYR A 46 1.40 -19.69 9.79
C TYR A 46 1.73 -20.70 10.87
N GLU A 47 1.34 -21.94 10.65
CA GLU A 47 1.66 -23.06 11.54
C GLU A 47 2.83 -23.87 10.99
N LEU A 48 3.74 -24.28 11.88
CA LEU A 48 4.86 -25.14 11.51
C LEU A 48 4.38 -26.59 11.52
N SER A 49 4.32 -27.22 10.34
CA SER A 49 4.06 -28.65 10.27
C SER A 49 5.27 -29.43 10.81
N PRO A 50 5.07 -30.44 11.68
CA PRO A 50 6.15 -31.26 12.13
C PRO A 50 6.76 -32.02 10.93
N LEU A 51 8.05 -31.76 10.68
CA LEU A 51 8.81 -32.44 9.64
C LEU A 51 9.42 -33.68 10.24
N ASP A 52 8.89 -34.81 9.87
CA ASP A 52 9.53 -36.12 10.06
C ASP A 52 10.19 -36.54 8.74
N ALA A 53 11.38 -37.15 8.82
CA ALA A 53 12.05 -37.68 7.65
C ALA A 53 11.28 -38.84 6.99
N GLU A 54 10.35 -39.44 7.71
CA GLU A 54 9.48 -40.52 7.25
C GLU A 54 8.13 -40.00 6.70
N THR A 55 7.86 -38.67 6.78
CA THR A 55 6.62 -38.11 6.27
C THR A 55 6.55 -38.30 4.75
N GLU A 56 5.47 -38.87 4.27
CA GLU A 56 5.20 -38.97 2.83
C GLU A 56 4.78 -37.62 2.26
N PHE A 57 5.00 -37.39 0.97
CA PHE A 57 4.62 -36.13 0.32
C PHE A 57 3.11 -35.83 0.45
N GLU A 58 2.29 -36.86 0.33
CA GLU A 58 0.83 -36.78 0.39
C GLU A 58 0.29 -36.45 1.79
N ASP A 59 1.12 -36.53 2.83
CA ASP A 59 0.81 -36.10 4.20
C ASP A 59 1.43 -34.74 4.53
N SER A 60 2.13 -34.16 3.56
CA SER A 60 2.79 -32.88 3.76
C SER A 60 1.83 -31.70 3.58
N VAL A 61 2.18 -30.63 4.24
CA VAL A 61 1.50 -29.32 4.10
C VAL A 61 1.46 -28.88 2.64
N ILE A 62 2.55 -29.07 1.89
CA ILE A 62 2.65 -28.68 0.49
C ILE A 62 1.61 -29.40 -0.36
N PHE A 63 1.42 -30.70 -0.12
CA PHE A 63 0.39 -31.46 -0.83
C PHE A 63 -1.01 -30.93 -0.50
N HIS A 64 -1.30 -30.69 0.79
CA HIS A 64 -2.60 -30.18 1.21
C HIS A 64 -2.90 -28.81 0.63
N ASP A 65 -1.95 -27.87 0.66
CA ASP A 65 -2.10 -26.54 0.06
C ASP A 65 -2.30 -26.61 -1.45
N LEU A 66 -1.52 -27.46 -2.13
CA LEU A 66 -1.64 -27.65 -3.56
C LEU A 66 -2.98 -28.28 -3.94
N PHE A 67 -3.44 -29.26 -3.17
CA PHE A 67 -4.73 -29.89 -3.37
C PHE A 67 -5.87 -28.89 -3.15
N GLN A 68 -5.85 -28.15 -2.05
CA GLN A 68 -6.86 -27.13 -1.72
C GLN A 68 -6.93 -26.05 -2.81
N SER A 69 -5.79 -25.54 -3.28
CA SER A 69 -5.72 -24.58 -4.37
C SER A 69 -6.30 -25.15 -5.66
N SER A 70 -5.93 -26.39 -6.01
CA SER A 70 -6.43 -27.04 -7.21
C SER A 70 -7.95 -27.29 -7.16
N VAL A 71 -8.49 -27.63 -5.99
CA VAL A 71 -9.95 -27.75 -5.78
C VAL A 71 -10.64 -26.42 -6.00
N SER A 72 -10.10 -25.34 -5.43
CA SER A 72 -10.61 -23.99 -5.64
C SER A 72 -10.61 -23.61 -7.12
N ASP A 73 -9.50 -23.86 -7.81
CA ASP A 73 -9.38 -23.56 -9.26
C ASP A 73 -10.37 -24.35 -10.11
N ILE A 74 -10.58 -25.65 -9.80
CA ILE A 74 -11.55 -26.46 -10.51
C ILE A 74 -12.96 -25.95 -10.29
N ILE A 75 -13.34 -25.66 -9.05
CA ILE A 75 -14.66 -25.13 -8.74
C ILE A 75 -14.87 -23.80 -9.47
N GLN A 76 -13.91 -22.90 -9.45
CA GLN A 76 -13.99 -21.64 -10.20
C GLN A 76 -14.06 -21.88 -11.72
N LEU A 77 -13.23 -22.79 -12.25
CA LEU A 77 -13.22 -23.13 -13.67
C LEU A 77 -14.58 -23.62 -14.15
N MET A 78 -15.32 -24.38 -13.34
CA MET A 78 -16.66 -24.86 -13.71
C MET A 78 -17.66 -23.71 -13.90
N VAL A 79 -17.62 -22.70 -13.03
CA VAL A 79 -18.45 -21.50 -13.20
C VAL A 79 -18.05 -20.76 -14.47
N ILE A 80 -16.76 -20.61 -14.70
CA ILE A 80 -16.22 -19.94 -15.90
C ILE A 80 -16.62 -20.71 -17.19
N LYS A 81 -16.52 -22.03 -17.18
CA LYS A 81 -17.01 -22.87 -18.29
C LYS A 81 -18.50 -22.64 -18.57
N GLY A 82 -19.31 -22.58 -17.53
CA GLY A 82 -20.72 -22.25 -17.66
C GLY A 82 -21.00 -20.89 -18.30
N GLN A 83 -20.12 -19.91 -18.06
CA GLN A 83 -20.21 -18.57 -18.66
C GLN A 83 -19.75 -18.54 -20.13
N MET A 84 -18.73 -19.30 -20.47
CA MET A 84 -17.98 -19.18 -21.74
C MET A 84 -18.28 -20.28 -22.77
N GLU A 85 -18.78 -21.43 -22.30
CA GLU A 85 -19.02 -22.58 -23.18
C GLU A 85 -20.49 -22.69 -23.59
N THR A 86 -20.69 -23.19 -24.83
CA THR A 86 -21.98 -23.71 -25.30
C THR A 86 -21.74 -25.13 -25.78
N ASN A 87 -22.50 -26.09 -25.28
CA ASN A 87 -22.34 -27.51 -25.58
C ASN A 87 -20.93 -28.08 -25.29
N GLY A 88 -20.28 -27.60 -24.23
CA GLY A 88 -18.97 -28.09 -23.79
C GLY A 88 -17.76 -27.55 -24.57
N SER A 89 -17.97 -26.56 -25.41
CA SER A 89 -16.90 -25.88 -26.16
C SER A 89 -16.99 -24.38 -25.99
N PHE A 90 -15.83 -23.70 -26.00
CA PHE A 90 -15.77 -22.24 -25.96
C PHE A 90 -16.56 -21.64 -27.13
N ASP A 91 -17.48 -20.73 -26.78
CA ASP A 91 -18.37 -20.07 -27.73
C ASP A 91 -18.14 -18.55 -27.72
N PRO A 92 -17.33 -18.02 -28.63
CA PRO A 92 -17.06 -16.58 -28.70
C PRO A 92 -18.30 -15.74 -29.03
N TYR A 93 -19.30 -16.33 -29.69
CA TYR A 93 -20.56 -15.68 -30.11
C TYR A 93 -21.69 -15.84 -29.10
N LYS A 94 -21.40 -16.36 -27.92
CA LYS A 94 -22.38 -16.45 -26.84
C LYS A 94 -22.83 -15.06 -26.42
N TYR A 95 -24.15 -14.87 -26.34
CA TYR A 95 -24.73 -13.62 -25.92
C TYR A 95 -24.73 -13.51 -24.39
N ILE A 96 -24.25 -12.38 -23.87
CA ILE A 96 -24.20 -12.06 -22.45
C ILE A 96 -25.10 -10.85 -22.17
N ASP A 97 -26.14 -11.06 -21.40
CA ASP A 97 -26.93 -10.00 -20.80
C ASP A 97 -26.13 -9.40 -19.62
N ILE A 98 -25.69 -8.14 -19.74
CA ILE A 98 -24.79 -7.54 -18.76
C ILE A 98 -25.46 -7.30 -17.40
N THR A 99 -26.76 -7.03 -17.39
CA THR A 99 -27.50 -6.79 -16.14
C THR A 99 -27.74 -8.10 -15.39
N GLU A 100 -28.13 -9.17 -16.09
CA GLU A 100 -28.25 -10.49 -15.49
C GLU A 100 -26.89 -11.03 -15.03
N PHE A 101 -25.84 -10.85 -15.84
CA PHE A 101 -24.49 -11.35 -15.54
C PHE A 101 -23.91 -10.76 -14.26
N VAL A 102 -24.16 -9.46 -13.98
CA VAL A 102 -23.64 -8.80 -12.78
C VAL A 102 -24.62 -8.82 -11.60
N SER A 103 -25.82 -9.32 -11.80
CA SER A 103 -26.83 -9.42 -10.74
C SER A 103 -26.31 -10.21 -9.55
N GLY A 104 -26.39 -9.63 -8.34
CA GLY A 104 -25.89 -10.24 -7.11
C GLY A 104 -24.38 -10.12 -6.90
N LYS A 105 -23.60 -9.63 -7.88
CA LYS A 105 -22.16 -9.43 -7.73
C LYS A 105 -21.84 -8.12 -7.04
N THR A 106 -20.72 -8.10 -6.29
CA THR A 106 -20.21 -6.88 -5.67
C THR A 106 -19.85 -5.85 -6.75
N GLY A 107 -20.47 -4.68 -6.69
CA GLY A 107 -20.28 -3.61 -7.67
C GLY A 107 -21.30 -3.61 -8.82
N GLY A 108 -22.13 -4.63 -8.95
CA GLY A 108 -23.25 -4.63 -9.89
C GLY A 108 -24.33 -3.62 -9.46
N ALA A 109 -24.85 -2.87 -10.41
CA ALA A 109 -25.95 -1.93 -10.18
C ALA A 109 -27.29 -2.55 -10.58
N ASP A 110 -28.29 -2.41 -9.69
CA ASP A 110 -29.65 -2.78 -10.03
C ASP A 110 -30.16 -1.87 -11.16
N CYS A 111 -30.55 -2.47 -12.27
CA CYS A 111 -31.02 -1.75 -13.44
C CYS A 111 -32.26 -2.44 -14.03
N PRO A 112 -33.38 -1.70 -14.26
CA PRO A 112 -34.59 -2.28 -14.84
C PRO A 112 -34.47 -2.56 -16.34
N VAL A 113 -33.40 -2.08 -16.96
CA VAL A 113 -33.10 -2.25 -18.37
C VAL A 113 -31.79 -3.01 -18.56
N THR A 114 -31.62 -3.61 -19.71
CA THR A 114 -30.44 -4.42 -19.99
C THR A 114 -29.90 -4.15 -21.38
N ALA A 115 -28.65 -4.60 -21.61
CA ALA A 115 -28.02 -4.67 -22.93
C ALA A 115 -27.30 -6.02 -23.06
N VAL A 116 -27.25 -6.54 -24.27
CA VAL A 116 -26.68 -7.84 -24.57
C VAL A 116 -25.52 -7.67 -25.54
N TYR A 117 -24.40 -8.35 -25.26
CA TYR A 117 -23.17 -8.28 -26.03
C TYR A 117 -22.65 -9.69 -26.34
N GLU A 118 -21.88 -9.81 -27.43
CA GLU A 118 -21.13 -11.03 -27.69
C GLU A 118 -19.97 -11.18 -26.70
N LEU A 119 -19.74 -12.40 -26.25
CA LEU A 119 -18.66 -12.71 -25.30
C LEU A 119 -17.27 -12.28 -25.82
N GLU A 120 -17.02 -12.50 -27.12
CA GLU A 120 -15.76 -12.12 -27.75
C GLU A 120 -15.48 -10.62 -27.66
N ASP A 121 -16.51 -9.78 -27.84
CA ASP A 121 -16.35 -8.34 -27.75
C ASP A 121 -16.02 -7.90 -26.32
N LEU A 122 -16.71 -8.46 -25.32
CA LEU A 122 -16.44 -8.15 -23.92
C LEU A 122 -15.02 -8.55 -23.50
N ILE A 123 -14.53 -9.71 -23.97
CA ILE A 123 -13.16 -10.17 -23.72
C ILE A 123 -12.15 -9.26 -24.42
N LYS A 124 -12.38 -8.89 -25.68
CA LYS A 124 -11.50 -8.00 -26.44
C LYS A 124 -11.40 -6.62 -25.79
N TRP A 125 -12.50 -6.07 -25.35
CA TRP A 125 -12.50 -4.76 -24.67
C TRP A 125 -11.74 -4.80 -23.34
N GLY A 126 -11.83 -5.90 -22.59
CA GLY A 126 -11.03 -6.07 -21.38
C GLY A 126 -9.54 -6.15 -21.65
N LYS A 127 -9.14 -6.79 -22.76
CA LYS A 127 -7.75 -6.98 -23.13
C LYS A 127 -7.11 -5.75 -23.78
N TYR A 128 -7.85 -5.06 -24.65
CA TYR A 128 -7.31 -3.97 -25.48
C TYR A 128 -7.81 -2.58 -25.07
N GLY A 129 -8.71 -2.52 -24.10
CA GLY A 129 -9.39 -1.31 -23.65
C GLY A 129 -10.67 -1.05 -24.43
N VAL A 130 -11.53 -0.25 -23.81
CA VAL A 130 -12.79 0.19 -24.37
C VAL A 130 -12.59 1.56 -24.99
N GLU A 131 -13.05 1.75 -26.22
CA GLU A 131 -13.03 3.08 -26.84
C GLU A 131 -14.20 3.91 -26.29
N TYR A 132 -13.88 5.09 -25.80
CA TYR A 132 -14.86 6.12 -25.43
C TYR A 132 -14.81 7.23 -26.48
N THR A 133 -15.98 7.71 -26.88
CA THR A 133 -16.09 8.93 -27.66
C THR A 133 -16.94 9.94 -26.89
N ASP A 134 -16.58 11.21 -26.97
CA ASP A 134 -17.42 12.27 -26.43
C ASP A 134 -18.66 12.42 -27.31
N ARG A 135 -19.84 12.19 -26.73
CA ARG A 135 -21.10 12.56 -27.38
C ARG A 135 -21.34 14.03 -27.09
N ILE A 136 -21.63 14.77 -28.16
CA ILE A 136 -21.89 16.21 -28.11
C ILE A 136 -23.37 16.41 -28.34
N MET A 137 -24.05 17.10 -27.42
CA MET A 137 -25.45 17.47 -27.60
C MET A 137 -25.74 18.81 -26.95
N SER A 138 -26.83 19.45 -27.36
CA SER A 138 -27.31 20.64 -26.66
C SER A 138 -27.73 20.31 -25.22
N MET A 139 -27.71 21.29 -24.31
CA MET A 139 -28.22 21.12 -22.96
C MET A 139 -29.71 20.72 -22.99
N SER A 140 -30.49 21.31 -23.90
CA SER A 140 -31.88 20.94 -24.10
C SER A 140 -32.09 19.46 -24.44
N ASP A 141 -31.30 18.98 -25.40
CA ASP A 141 -31.35 17.56 -25.79
C ASP A 141 -30.89 16.63 -24.66
N PHE A 142 -29.86 17.06 -23.91
CA PHE A 142 -29.39 16.32 -22.74
C PHE A 142 -30.48 16.23 -21.66
N VAL A 143 -31.10 17.33 -21.28
CA VAL A 143 -32.19 17.36 -20.31
C VAL A 143 -33.38 16.54 -20.78
N ASN A 144 -33.76 16.62 -22.06
CA ASN A 144 -34.84 15.84 -22.62
C ASN A 144 -34.54 14.33 -22.65
N TYR A 145 -33.32 13.96 -22.91
CA TYR A 145 -32.90 12.57 -23.00
C TYR A 145 -32.77 11.91 -21.61
N PHE A 146 -32.11 12.60 -20.68
CA PHE A 146 -31.80 12.03 -19.35
C PHE A 146 -32.73 12.52 -18.23
N GLY A 147 -33.44 13.61 -18.40
CA GLY A 147 -34.33 14.24 -17.43
C GLY A 147 -35.75 14.42 -17.93
N SER A 148 -36.27 13.45 -18.73
CA SER A 148 -37.60 13.61 -19.34
C SER A 148 -38.67 13.84 -18.29
N VAL A 149 -39.59 14.76 -18.60
CA VAL A 149 -40.73 15.12 -17.74
C VAL A 149 -41.61 13.90 -17.37
N ASN A 150 -41.62 12.89 -18.21
CA ASN A 150 -42.44 11.69 -17.99
C ASN A 150 -41.77 10.63 -17.09
N GLN A 151 -40.48 10.74 -16.84
CA GLN A 151 -39.74 9.75 -16.03
C GLN A 151 -39.06 10.33 -14.81
N ASN A 152 -38.95 11.65 -14.70
CA ASN A 152 -38.56 12.48 -13.54
C ASN A 152 -37.51 11.93 -12.57
N SER A 153 -36.78 10.88 -12.94
CA SER A 153 -35.79 10.24 -12.08
C SER A 153 -34.59 11.15 -11.77
N ASN A 154 -34.32 12.11 -12.65
CA ASN A 154 -33.19 13.03 -12.51
C ASN A 154 -33.58 14.36 -11.85
N PHE A 155 -34.86 14.65 -11.67
CA PHE A 155 -35.34 15.81 -10.93
C PHE A 155 -35.90 15.37 -9.59
N ARG A 156 -35.60 16.11 -8.53
CA ARG A 156 -36.08 15.87 -7.16
C ARG A 156 -36.51 17.15 -6.51
N LEU A 157 -37.24 17.03 -5.41
CA LEU A 157 -37.44 18.11 -4.46
C LEU A 157 -36.40 18.01 -3.34
N ASP A 158 -35.73 19.10 -3.03
CA ASP A 158 -34.86 19.19 -1.86
C ASP A 158 -35.65 19.27 -0.55
N ALA A 159 -34.94 19.45 0.58
CA ALA A 159 -35.56 19.55 1.89
C ALA A 159 -36.50 20.76 2.03
N ASP A 160 -36.29 21.79 1.22
CA ASP A 160 -37.10 23.03 1.20
C ASP A 160 -38.23 22.99 0.15
N GLY A 161 -38.39 21.83 -0.52
CA GLY A 161 -39.39 21.61 -1.56
C GLY A 161 -39.08 22.31 -2.89
N GLN A 162 -37.82 22.70 -3.11
CA GLN A 162 -37.38 23.32 -4.37
C GLN A 162 -36.97 22.20 -5.36
N LEU A 163 -37.31 22.41 -6.64
CA LEU A 163 -36.92 21.48 -7.71
C LEU A 163 -35.41 21.57 -7.94
N VAL A 164 -34.74 20.42 -7.84
CA VAL A 164 -33.29 20.28 -8.09
C VAL A 164 -33.04 19.12 -9.07
N PHE A 165 -31.96 19.22 -9.84
CA PHE A 165 -31.50 18.12 -10.69
C PHE A 165 -30.57 17.21 -9.86
N SER A 166 -30.71 15.89 -10.00
CA SER A 166 -29.88 14.90 -9.30
C SER A 166 -29.66 13.69 -10.20
N VAL A 167 -28.44 13.13 -10.19
CA VAL A 167 -28.10 11.90 -10.92
C VAL A 167 -28.27 10.63 -10.07
N GLU A 168 -28.62 10.76 -8.80
CA GLU A 168 -28.69 9.63 -7.86
C GLU A 168 -30.13 9.24 -7.47
N GLY A 169 -30.37 7.92 -7.44
CA GLY A 169 -31.41 7.25 -6.67
C GLY A 169 -32.79 7.12 -7.35
N THR A 170 -33.46 6.03 -7.04
CA THR A 170 -34.86 5.77 -7.39
C THR A 170 -35.80 6.60 -6.51
N GLN A 171 -36.87 7.15 -7.10
CA GLN A 171 -37.92 7.88 -6.40
C GLN A 171 -39.13 6.97 -6.18
N THR A 172 -39.85 7.17 -5.09
CA THR A 172 -41.15 6.55 -4.89
C THR A 172 -42.19 7.20 -5.82
N GLU A 173 -43.33 6.50 -6.09
CA GLU A 173 -44.39 7.04 -6.92
C GLU A 173 -44.93 8.39 -6.39
N GLU A 174 -45.03 8.56 -5.07
CA GLU A 174 -45.43 9.83 -4.45
C GLU A 174 -44.43 10.96 -4.72
N GLN A 175 -43.14 10.64 -4.63
CA GLN A 175 -42.06 11.62 -4.94
C GLN A 175 -42.08 11.99 -6.43
N GLN A 176 -42.28 11.04 -7.34
CA GLN A 176 -42.37 11.29 -8.77
C GLN A 176 -43.59 12.18 -9.09
N GLN A 177 -44.75 11.94 -8.47
CA GLN A 177 -45.92 12.78 -8.63
C GLN A 177 -45.69 14.22 -8.14
N ALA A 178 -45.05 14.38 -6.98
CA ALA A 178 -44.70 15.69 -6.45
C ALA A 178 -43.73 16.45 -7.37
N VAL A 179 -42.72 15.78 -7.93
CA VAL A 179 -41.78 16.36 -8.91
C VAL A 179 -42.49 16.73 -10.20
N THR A 180 -43.39 15.88 -10.71
CA THR A 180 -44.19 16.20 -11.91
C THR A 180 -45.01 17.45 -11.71
N GLN A 181 -45.70 17.56 -10.57
CA GLN A 181 -46.48 18.76 -10.24
C GLN A 181 -45.60 20.02 -10.15
N ALA A 182 -44.40 19.93 -9.57
CA ALA A 182 -43.45 21.01 -9.49
C ALA A 182 -42.96 21.46 -10.89
N ILE A 183 -42.73 20.52 -11.80
CA ILE A 183 -42.35 20.83 -13.20
C ILE A 183 -43.54 21.45 -13.96
N GLU A 184 -44.75 20.91 -13.79
CA GLU A 184 -45.94 21.44 -14.43
C GLU A 184 -46.31 22.84 -13.94
N ALA A 185 -45.95 23.21 -12.70
CA ALA A 185 -46.13 24.52 -12.14
C ALA A 185 -45.24 25.59 -12.82
N ILE A 186 -44.18 25.18 -13.50
CA ILE A 186 -43.35 26.11 -14.31
C ILE A 186 -44.10 26.42 -15.60
N PRO A 187 -44.27 27.73 -15.96
CA PRO A 187 -44.89 28.10 -17.22
C PRO A 187 -44.25 27.39 -18.42
N GLU A 188 -45.03 26.87 -19.32
CA GLU A 188 -44.56 26.10 -20.47
C GLU A 188 -43.49 26.85 -21.29
N SER A 189 -43.64 28.16 -21.44
CA SER A 189 -42.68 29.02 -22.14
C SER A 189 -41.30 29.16 -21.47
N GLN A 190 -41.20 28.83 -20.17
CA GLN A 190 -39.97 28.93 -19.37
C GLN A 190 -39.45 27.57 -18.90
N ARG A 191 -40.21 26.50 -19.13
CA ARG A 191 -39.94 25.20 -18.56
C ARG A 191 -38.58 24.62 -19.02
N THR A 192 -38.34 24.69 -20.32
CA THR A 192 -37.07 24.16 -20.89
C THR A 192 -35.87 24.91 -20.32
N GLU A 193 -35.88 26.24 -20.38
CA GLU A 193 -34.81 27.09 -19.85
C GLU A 193 -34.56 26.84 -18.36
N ARG A 194 -35.62 26.70 -17.57
CA ARG A 194 -35.50 26.43 -16.12
C ARG A 194 -34.91 25.08 -15.82
N LEU A 195 -35.30 24.02 -16.55
CA LEU A 195 -34.76 22.67 -16.37
C LEU A 195 -33.28 22.58 -16.82
N GLU A 196 -32.93 23.29 -17.91
CA GLU A 196 -31.54 23.42 -18.37
C GLU A 196 -30.67 24.10 -17.31
N ASP A 197 -31.15 25.17 -16.71
CA ASP A 197 -30.46 25.92 -15.65
C ASP A 197 -30.19 25.03 -14.41
N LEU A 198 -31.19 24.23 -14.01
CA LEU A 198 -31.05 23.30 -12.90
C LEU A 198 -30.01 22.21 -13.22
N ALA A 199 -30.06 21.61 -14.41
CA ALA A 199 -29.10 20.61 -14.84
C ALA A 199 -27.68 21.19 -14.94
N PHE A 200 -27.55 22.37 -15.55
CA PHE A 200 -26.26 23.09 -15.67
C PHE A 200 -25.66 23.40 -14.30
N THR A 201 -26.47 23.98 -13.40
CA THR A 201 -26.02 24.33 -12.04
C THR A 201 -25.54 23.12 -11.28
N TYR A 202 -26.24 21.99 -11.37
CA TYR A 202 -25.85 20.73 -10.75
C TYR A 202 -24.51 20.22 -11.32
N ILE A 203 -24.42 20.07 -12.64
CA ILE A 203 -23.22 19.52 -13.30
C ILE A 203 -21.98 20.35 -12.98
N VAL A 204 -22.08 21.69 -13.01
CA VAL A 204 -20.96 22.59 -12.73
C VAL A 204 -20.62 22.63 -11.24
N LYS A 205 -21.61 22.62 -10.36
CA LYS A 205 -21.42 22.73 -8.91
C LYS A 205 -20.89 21.44 -8.29
N GLU A 206 -21.41 20.31 -8.71
CA GLU A 206 -21.04 18.99 -8.14
C GLU A 206 -19.82 18.38 -8.82
N SER A 207 -19.22 19.06 -9.82
CA SER A 207 -18.02 18.59 -10.54
C SER A 207 -18.16 17.13 -11.00
N VAL A 208 -19.26 16.81 -11.69
CA VAL A 208 -19.46 15.48 -12.28
C VAL A 208 -18.33 15.27 -13.29
N THR A 209 -17.35 14.48 -12.92
CA THR A 209 -16.04 14.38 -13.58
C THR A 209 -16.11 13.90 -15.02
N ASP A 210 -17.18 13.20 -15.37
CA ASP A 210 -17.33 12.60 -16.70
C ASP A 210 -18.17 13.46 -17.66
N ILE A 211 -18.80 14.54 -17.19
CA ILE A 211 -19.61 15.41 -18.01
C ILE A 211 -18.99 16.82 -18.03
N ARG A 212 -18.74 17.34 -19.21
CA ARG A 212 -18.22 18.70 -19.42
C ARG A 212 -19.27 19.56 -20.11
N VAL A 213 -19.47 20.75 -19.63
CA VAL A 213 -20.35 21.73 -20.26
C VAL A 213 -19.51 22.89 -20.78
N SER A 214 -19.63 23.17 -22.06
CA SER A 214 -19.01 24.34 -22.70
C SER A 214 -20.08 25.35 -23.08
N ARG A 215 -19.77 26.64 -22.94
CA ARG A 215 -20.60 27.71 -23.46
C ARG A 215 -19.98 28.18 -24.78
N GLU A 216 -20.71 28.03 -25.86
CA GLU A 216 -20.31 28.46 -27.19
C GLU A 216 -20.39 30.00 -27.34
N ASP A 217 -19.77 30.54 -28.37
CA ASP A 217 -19.72 32.02 -28.60
C ASP A 217 -21.10 32.63 -28.82
N ASP A 218 -22.08 31.86 -29.27
CA ASP A 218 -23.48 32.27 -29.46
C ASP A 218 -24.32 32.21 -28.17
N GLY A 219 -23.69 31.75 -27.04
CA GLY A 219 -24.33 31.60 -25.75
C GLY A 219 -25.01 30.25 -25.55
N THR A 220 -25.02 29.35 -26.53
CA THR A 220 -25.57 28.00 -26.39
C THR A 220 -24.70 27.14 -25.46
N LEU A 221 -25.34 26.25 -24.69
CA LEU A 221 -24.68 25.30 -23.80
C LEU A 221 -24.56 23.94 -24.49
N THR A 222 -23.34 23.49 -24.66
CA THR A 222 -23.03 22.18 -25.25
C THR A 222 -22.52 21.24 -24.17
N VAL A 223 -23.12 20.05 -24.11
CA VAL A 223 -22.77 19.01 -23.16
C VAL A 223 -21.93 17.95 -23.86
N TYR A 224 -20.78 17.67 -23.27
CA TYR A 224 -19.87 16.60 -23.68
C TYR A 224 -19.89 15.52 -22.62
N PHE A 225 -20.25 14.29 -22.95
CA PHE A 225 -20.17 13.18 -22.04
C PHE A 225 -19.57 11.94 -22.73
N PRO A 226 -18.73 11.18 -22.02
CA PRO A 226 -18.11 10.01 -22.58
C PRO A 226 -19.18 8.93 -22.83
N MET A 227 -19.18 8.41 -24.03
CA MET A 227 -20.06 7.33 -24.43
C MET A 227 -19.20 6.16 -24.89
N LEU A 228 -19.48 4.99 -24.32
CA LEU A 228 -18.88 3.74 -24.80
C LEU A 228 -19.26 3.52 -26.27
N VAL A 229 -18.25 3.42 -27.14
CA VAL A 229 -18.46 3.00 -28.52
C VAL A 229 -18.57 1.49 -28.54
N CYS A 230 -19.78 1.01 -28.35
CA CYS A 230 -20.10 -0.40 -28.48
C CYS A 230 -20.64 -0.67 -29.85
N ARG A 231 -20.01 -1.56 -30.59
CA ARG A 231 -20.44 -1.93 -31.93
C ARG A 231 -21.81 -2.64 -31.91
N TYR A 232 -22.11 -3.34 -30.81
CA TYR A 232 -23.34 -4.12 -30.64
C TYR A 232 -23.82 -3.97 -29.19
N ALA A 233 -24.99 -3.40 -28.99
CA ALA A 233 -25.61 -3.26 -27.68
C ALA A 233 -26.81 -4.20 -27.47
N THR A 234 -27.15 -5.00 -28.48
CA THR A 234 -28.26 -5.97 -28.42
C THR A 234 -28.00 -7.12 -29.37
N VAL A 235 -28.71 -8.22 -29.20
CA VAL A 235 -28.70 -9.40 -30.10
C VAL A 235 -28.93 -9.00 -31.56
N ASP A 236 -29.66 -7.90 -31.81
CA ASP A 236 -29.96 -7.40 -33.14
C ASP A 236 -28.84 -6.50 -33.73
N GLY A 237 -27.81 -6.21 -32.97
CA GLY A 237 -26.60 -5.52 -33.40
C GLY A 237 -26.72 -4.02 -33.72
N GLU A 238 -27.87 -3.38 -33.52
CA GLU A 238 -28.14 -2.03 -34.01
C GLU A 238 -28.27 -0.95 -32.93
N LYS A 239 -28.45 -1.32 -31.65
CA LYS A 239 -28.66 -0.35 -30.58
C LYS A 239 -27.36 -0.04 -29.84
N GLN A 240 -27.08 1.24 -29.66
CA GLN A 240 -26.04 1.71 -28.74
C GLN A 240 -26.53 1.62 -27.28
N LEU A 241 -25.62 1.54 -26.32
CA LEU A 241 -25.95 1.48 -24.89
C LEU A 241 -26.87 2.62 -24.46
N THR A 242 -26.67 3.82 -25.00
CA THR A 242 -27.54 4.98 -24.78
C THR A 242 -28.98 4.78 -25.23
N ALA A 243 -29.22 3.93 -26.21
CA ALA A 243 -30.58 3.63 -26.67
C ALA A 243 -31.28 2.55 -25.84
N CYS A 244 -30.56 1.90 -24.92
CA CYS A 244 -31.11 0.94 -23.99
C CYS A 244 -31.61 1.60 -22.70
N ALA A 245 -31.16 2.83 -22.40
CA ALA A 245 -31.51 3.58 -21.19
C ALA A 245 -32.59 4.62 -21.50
N ASN A 246 -33.49 4.85 -20.54
CA ASN A 246 -34.53 5.87 -20.64
C ASN A 246 -34.14 7.17 -19.94
N ASN A 247 -33.15 7.13 -19.03
CA ASN A 247 -32.68 8.28 -18.26
C ASN A 247 -31.21 8.10 -17.87
N TRP A 248 -30.63 9.17 -17.27
CA TRP A 248 -29.25 9.19 -16.86
C TRP A 248 -28.89 8.10 -15.83
N VAL A 249 -29.78 7.81 -14.88
CA VAL A 249 -29.55 6.80 -13.83
C VAL A 249 -29.41 5.42 -14.43
N GLU A 250 -30.32 5.02 -15.32
CA GLU A 250 -30.25 3.76 -16.03
C GLU A 250 -29.02 3.66 -16.92
N TYR A 251 -28.69 4.75 -17.63
CA TYR A 251 -27.47 4.77 -18.46
C TYR A 251 -26.20 4.56 -17.63
N THR A 252 -26.08 5.25 -16.48
CA THR A 252 -24.93 5.08 -15.59
C THR A 252 -24.86 3.67 -15.00
N ALA A 253 -26.01 3.12 -14.62
CA ALA A 253 -26.09 1.73 -14.14
C ALA A 253 -25.65 0.73 -15.23
N LEU A 254 -26.12 0.90 -16.46
CA LEU A 254 -25.69 0.06 -17.59
C LEU A 254 -24.21 0.21 -17.90
N GLN A 255 -23.64 1.43 -17.82
CA GLN A 255 -22.19 1.64 -17.99
C GLN A 255 -21.39 0.90 -16.93
N ASN A 256 -21.80 1.00 -15.66
CA ASN A 256 -21.15 0.30 -14.57
C ASN A 256 -21.24 -1.22 -14.74
N ASN A 257 -22.41 -1.73 -15.11
CA ASN A 257 -22.63 -3.15 -15.36
C ASN A 257 -21.78 -3.65 -16.54
N LEU A 258 -21.70 -2.88 -17.61
CA LEU A 258 -20.86 -3.20 -18.76
C LEU A 258 -19.37 -3.21 -18.40
N ALA A 259 -18.89 -2.20 -17.67
CA ALA A 259 -17.51 -2.15 -17.21
C ALA A 259 -17.16 -3.33 -16.29
N LEU A 260 -18.07 -3.69 -15.37
CA LEU A 260 -17.89 -4.86 -14.51
C LEU A 260 -17.90 -6.17 -15.29
N ALA A 261 -18.82 -6.33 -16.26
CA ALA A 261 -18.88 -7.50 -17.12
C ALA A 261 -17.61 -7.65 -17.97
N ILE A 262 -17.12 -6.57 -18.58
CA ILE A 262 -15.88 -6.55 -19.35
C ILE A 262 -14.69 -6.99 -18.47
N HIS A 263 -14.54 -6.37 -17.30
CA HIS A 263 -13.44 -6.71 -16.39
C HIS A 263 -13.50 -8.15 -15.92
N THR A 264 -14.68 -8.60 -15.50
CA THR A 264 -14.89 -9.96 -14.97
C THR A 264 -14.68 -11.02 -16.04
N LEU A 265 -15.30 -10.86 -17.22
CA LEU A 265 -15.18 -11.85 -18.29
C LEU A 265 -13.80 -11.91 -18.92
N SER A 266 -13.10 -10.79 -19.02
CA SER A 266 -11.72 -10.77 -19.48
C SER A 266 -10.78 -11.51 -18.53
N ALA A 267 -10.90 -11.25 -17.20
CA ALA A 267 -10.13 -11.96 -16.18
C ALA A 267 -10.48 -13.46 -16.15
N ASN A 268 -11.75 -13.79 -16.23
CA ASN A 268 -12.23 -15.17 -16.29
C ASN A 268 -11.73 -15.90 -17.55
N TYR A 269 -11.60 -15.22 -18.68
CA TYR A 269 -11.09 -15.83 -19.90
C TYR A 269 -9.59 -16.20 -19.78
N GLU A 270 -8.78 -15.35 -19.18
CA GLU A 270 -7.38 -15.70 -18.88
C GLU A 270 -7.31 -16.93 -17.97
N GLN A 271 -8.15 -16.97 -16.94
CA GLN A 271 -8.20 -18.12 -16.04
C GLN A 271 -8.74 -19.38 -16.73
N TYR A 272 -9.76 -19.23 -17.61
CA TYR A 272 -10.28 -20.32 -18.43
C TYR A 272 -9.16 -20.97 -19.27
N GLN A 273 -8.39 -20.15 -19.98
CA GLN A 273 -7.28 -20.67 -20.80
C GLN A 273 -6.24 -21.40 -19.93
N ASN A 274 -5.79 -20.76 -18.86
CA ASN A 274 -4.76 -21.31 -17.98
C ASN A 274 -5.20 -22.60 -17.28
N CYS A 275 -6.37 -22.61 -16.65
CA CYS A 275 -6.85 -23.75 -15.90
C CYS A 275 -7.32 -24.90 -16.80
N ASN A 276 -7.97 -24.57 -17.93
CA ASN A 276 -8.42 -25.61 -18.86
C ASN A 276 -7.25 -26.42 -19.41
N ASP A 277 -6.13 -25.77 -19.74
CA ASP A 277 -4.94 -26.45 -20.23
C ASP A 277 -4.21 -27.25 -19.13
N LEU A 278 -4.19 -26.70 -17.89
CA LEU A 278 -3.53 -27.35 -16.74
C LEU A 278 -4.24 -28.63 -16.29
N TYR A 279 -5.57 -28.66 -16.34
CA TYR A 279 -6.36 -29.76 -15.79
C TYR A 279 -6.92 -30.72 -16.86
N GLN A 280 -6.34 -30.74 -18.06
CA GLN A 280 -6.67 -31.74 -19.08
C GLN A 280 -6.22 -33.15 -18.64
N GLU A 281 -6.84 -34.19 -19.19
CA GLU A 281 -6.62 -35.59 -18.84
C GLU A 281 -5.15 -36.00 -18.83
N ASN A 282 -4.38 -35.57 -19.82
CA ASN A 282 -2.97 -35.92 -19.97
C ASN A 282 -2.00 -34.84 -19.45
N ALA A 283 -2.53 -33.72 -18.93
CA ALA A 283 -1.73 -32.61 -18.44
C ALA A 283 -1.63 -32.56 -16.90
N SER A 284 -2.46 -33.30 -16.18
CA SER A 284 -2.51 -33.26 -14.72
C SER A 284 -2.61 -34.64 -14.09
N ASN A 285 -1.93 -34.82 -12.96
CA ASN A 285 -2.13 -35.95 -12.06
C ASN A 285 -3.42 -35.81 -11.22
N LEU A 286 -4.04 -34.61 -11.22
CA LEU A 286 -5.32 -34.37 -10.60
C LEU A 286 -6.45 -34.84 -11.55
N LYS A 287 -7.34 -35.66 -11.03
CA LYS A 287 -8.54 -36.15 -11.69
C LYS A 287 -9.75 -35.52 -11.03
N TYR A 288 -10.72 -35.06 -11.83
CA TYR A 288 -11.94 -34.47 -11.30
C TYR A 288 -13.16 -34.82 -12.11
N ALA A 289 -14.29 -34.83 -11.45
CA ALA A 289 -15.61 -34.76 -12.03
C ALA A 289 -16.47 -33.82 -11.19
N VAL A 290 -17.19 -32.92 -11.83
CA VAL A 290 -18.14 -32.00 -11.18
C VAL A 290 -19.45 -32.05 -11.95
N ARG A 291 -20.51 -32.41 -11.26
CA ARG A 291 -21.87 -32.43 -11.80
C ARG A 291 -22.64 -31.27 -11.20
N LEU A 292 -22.99 -30.31 -12.02
CA LEU A 292 -23.68 -29.11 -11.57
C LEU A 292 -25.04 -28.93 -12.23
N MET A 293 -25.98 -28.37 -11.49
CA MET A 293 -27.23 -27.89 -12.01
C MET A 293 -27.11 -26.40 -12.37
N SER A 294 -27.40 -26.09 -13.63
CA SER A 294 -27.39 -24.71 -14.14
C SER A 294 -28.66 -23.96 -13.72
N LYS A 295 -28.71 -22.63 -13.87
CA LYS A 295 -29.90 -21.78 -13.61
C LYS A 295 -31.12 -22.19 -14.43
N ASP A 296 -30.94 -22.75 -15.59
CA ASP A 296 -31.98 -23.30 -16.48
C ASP A 296 -32.48 -24.70 -16.06
N GLY A 297 -31.99 -25.25 -14.94
CA GLY A 297 -32.33 -26.57 -14.42
C GLY A 297 -31.71 -27.74 -15.19
N ILE A 298 -30.75 -27.46 -16.06
CA ILE A 298 -30.03 -28.50 -16.83
C ILE A 298 -28.82 -28.96 -16.02
N THR A 299 -28.75 -30.28 -15.80
CA THR A 299 -27.58 -30.90 -15.16
C THR A 299 -26.47 -31.12 -16.18
N ARG A 300 -25.27 -30.61 -15.88
CA ARG A 300 -24.06 -30.79 -16.72
C ARG A 300 -22.96 -31.44 -15.92
N THR A 301 -22.24 -32.37 -16.55
CA THR A 301 -21.06 -33.00 -15.95
C THR A 301 -19.82 -32.51 -16.66
N TYR A 302 -18.88 -32.01 -15.90
CA TYR A 302 -17.54 -31.62 -16.33
C TYR A 302 -16.51 -32.53 -15.72
N THR A 303 -15.65 -33.13 -16.53
CA THR A 303 -14.59 -34.02 -16.06
C THR A 303 -13.38 -33.94 -16.97
N ASN A 304 -12.20 -34.25 -16.44
CA ASN A 304 -11.01 -34.49 -17.23
C ASN A 304 -10.71 -35.98 -17.40
N VAL A 305 -11.66 -36.85 -17.09
CA VAL A 305 -11.54 -38.30 -17.29
C VAL A 305 -12.60 -38.72 -18.29
N SER A 306 -12.19 -38.96 -19.53
CA SER A 306 -13.12 -39.24 -20.63
C SER A 306 -13.93 -40.53 -20.44
N GLU A 307 -13.35 -41.51 -19.75
CA GLU A 307 -13.97 -42.84 -19.54
C GLU A 307 -15.23 -42.79 -18.67
N ILE A 308 -15.35 -41.79 -17.78
CA ILE A 308 -16.44 -41.67 -16.80
C ILE A 308 -17.40 -40.50 -17.12
N ALA A 309 -17.25 -39.83 -18.24
CA ALA A 309 -18.06 -38.63 -18.55
C ALA A 309 -19.58 -38.88 -18.47
N ASP A 310 -20.05 -40.04 -18.89
CA ASP A 310 -21.43 -40.44 -18.91
C ASP A 310 -21.83 -41.40 -17.76
N SER A 311 -20.93 -41.62 -16.77
CA SER A 311 -21.14 -42.54 -15.67
C SER A 311 -22.14 -42.00 -14.64
N SER A 312 -22.77 -42.92 -13.92
CA SER A 312 -23.64 -42.60 -12.76
C SER A 312 -22.81 -42.13 -11.56
N ASP A 313 -23.45 -41.48 -10.57
CA ASP A 313 -22.77 -41.01 -9.36
C ASP A 313 -22.10 -42.16 -8.58
N ASN A 314 -22.72 -43.32 -8.54
CA ASN A 314 -22.11 -44.48 -7.89
C ASN A 314 -20.85 -44.98 -8.60
N GLU A 315 -20.88 -45.02 -9.93
CA GLU A 315 -19.69 -45.44 -10.72
C GLU A 315 -18.57 -44.42 -10.59
N MET A 316 -18.90 -43.10 -10.54
CA MET A 316 -17.93 -42.05 -10.26
C MET A 316 -17.34 -42.20 -8.86
N THR A 317 -18.17 -42.47 -7.86
CA THR A 317 -17.72 -42.68 -6.49
C THR A 317 -16.77 -43.89 -6.39
N ASP A 318 -17.13 -44.99 -7.03
CA ASP A 318 -16.26 -46.18 -7.07
C ASP A 318 -14.93 -45.84 -7.74
N TYR A 319 -14.94 -45.19 -8.89
CA TYR A 319 -13.72 -44.80 -9.62
C TYR A 319 -12.80 -43.90 -8.80
N PHE A 320 -13.32 -42.81 -8.20
CA PHE A 320 -12.52 -41.87 -7.45
C PHE A 320 -12.04 -42.42 -6.11
N SER A 321 -12.77 -43.33 -5.46
CA SER A 321 -12.38 -43.97 -4.20
C SER A 321 -11.26 -44.96 -4.35
N GLU A 322 -10.91 -45.42 -5.56
CA GLU A 322 -9.74 -46.25 -5.82
C GLU A 322 -8.42 -45.51 -5.66
N TYR A 323 -8.44 -44.15 -5.80
CA TYR A 323 -7.25 -43.36 -5.59
C TYR A 323 -6.90 -43.24 -4.12
N ARG A 324 -5.60 -43.21 -3.82
CA ARG A 324 -5.09 -43.07 -2.46
C ARG A 324 -5.49 -41.75 -1.78
N ARG A 325 -5.59 -40.68 -2.56
CA ARG A 325 -5.97 -39.35 -2.11
C ARG A 325 -7.15 -38.87 -2.93
N TYR A 326 -8.31 -38.76 -2.30
CA TYR A 326 -9.55 -38.39 -2.96
C TYR A 326 -10.46 -37.58 -2.04
N LEU A 327 -11.46 -36.94 -2.64
CA LEU A 327 -12.50 -36.15 -2.03
C LEU A 327 -13.79 -36.33 -2.83
N ILE A 328 -14.87 -36.68 -2.15
CA ILE A 328 -16.21 -36.84 -2.71
C ILE A 328 -17.16 -36.03 -1.86
N TYR A 329 -18.00 -35.20 -2.50
CA TYR A 329 -18.90 -34.31 -1.81
C TYR A 329 -20.28 -34.27 -2.49
N TYR A 330 -21.31 -34.59 -1.72
CA TYR A 330 -22.70 -34.52 -2.08
C TYR A 330 -23.44 -33.59 -1.09
N PRO A 331 -23.59 -32.30 -1.42
CA PRO A 331 -24.20 -31.34 -0.50
C PRO A 331 -25.69 -31.57 -0.24
N ASP A 332 -26.42 -32.13 -1.20
CA ASP A 332 -27.83 -32.48 -1.09
C ASP A 332 -28.13 -33.58 -0.05
N SER A 333 -27.23 -34.53 0.08
CA SER A 333 -27.33 -35.61 1.08
C SER A 333 -26.45 -35.38 2.33
N LEU A 334 -25.71 -34.27 2.37
CA LEU A 334 -24.71 -33.96 3.41
C LEU A 334 -23.62 -35.05 3.56
N GLU A 335 -23.29 -35.72 2.47
CA GLU A 335 -22.29 -36.75 2.44
C GLU A 335 -20.93 -36.15 2.00
N PHE A 336 -19.95 -36.30 2.87
CA PHE A 336 -18.57 -35.91 2.61
C PHE A 336 -17.65 -37.07 2.95
N THR A 337 -16.89 -37.50 1.96
CA THR A 337 -15.88 -38.55 2.14
C THR A 337 -14.56 -38.09 1.52
N GLY A 338 -13.48 -38.14 2.29
CA GLY A 338 -12.18 -37.74 1.77
C GLY A 338 -11.07 -37.90 2.80
N ASN A 339 -9.85 -37.93 2.30
CA ASN A 339 -8.63 -38.06 3.08
C ASN A 339 -7.53 -37.06 2.69
N THR A 340 -7.96 -35.91 2.20
CA THR A 340 -7.08 -34.84 1.66
C THR A 340 -6.84 -33.68 2.61
N GLY A 341 -7.39 -33.74 3.84
CA GLY A 341 -7.28 -32.67 4.84
C GLY A 341 -8.25 -31.51 4.65
N MET A 342 -9.00 -31.48 3.54
CA MET A 342 -10.07 -30.48 3.34
C MET A 342 -11.31 -30.85 4.16
N THR A 343 -12.08 -29.82 4.50
CA THR A 343 -13.36 -29.95 5.20
C THR A 343 -14.53 -29.65 4.28
N GLU A 344 -15.68 -30.27 4.56
CA GLU A 344 -16.94 -30.00 3.88
C GLU A 344 -17.25 -28.49 3.81
N ARG A 345 -17.05 -27.78 4.94
CA ARG A 345 -17.31 -26.35 5.03
C ARG A 345 -16.49 -25.52 4.05
N GLN A 346 -15.23 -25.86 3.82
CA GLN A 346 -14.35 -25.15 2.89
C GLN A 346 -14.87 -25.28 1.45
N ILE A 347 -15.27 -26.48 1.04
CA ILE A 347 -15.79 -26.73 -0.31
C ILE A 347 -17.11 -25.98 -0.51
N TYR A 348 -18.02 -26.09 0.47
CA TYR A 348 -19.29 -25.38 0.40
C TYR A 348 -19.11 -23.86 0.33
N GLN A 349 -18.07 -23.33 1.00
CA GLN A 349 -17.74 -21.92 0.91
C GLN A 349 -17.26 -21.54 -0.50
N TYR A 350 -16.44 -22.35 -1.15
CA TYR A 350 -16.05 -22.10 -2.54
C TYR A 350 -17.25 -22.12 -3.49
N LEU A 351 -18.19 -23.03 -3.31
CA LEU A 351 -19.41 -23.06 -4.11
C LEU A 351 -20.25 -21.79 -3.96
N LYS A 352 -20.24 -21.17 -2.77
CA LYS A 352 -20.90 -19.88 -2.53
C LYS A 352 -20.12 -18.70 -3.10
N ASP A 353 -18.81 -18.68 -2.87
CA ASP A 353 -17.95 -17.56 -3.24
C ASP A 353 -17.85 -17.38 -4.77
N TYR A 354 -17.98 -18.47 -5.52
CA TYR A 354 -17.97 -18.47 -6.99
C TYR A 354 -19.35 -18.41 -7.66
N ASP A 355 -20.40 -18.07 -6.92
CA ASP A 355 -21.76 -17.83 -7.46
C ASP A 355 -22.38 -19.02 -8.21
N TYR A 356 -22.28 -20.23 -7.67
CA TYR A 356 -23.02 -21.36 -8.23
C TYR A 356 -24.53 -21.13 -8.11
N ALA A 357 -25.28 -21.44 -9.18
CA ALA A 357 -26.72 -21.27 -9.20
C ALA A 357 -27.43 -22.16 -8.17
N HIS A 358 -26.94 -23.40 -8.03
CA HIS A 358 -27.49 -24.40 -7.09
C HIS A 358 -26.32 -25.10 -6.37
N PRO A 359 -25.67 -24.43 -5.39
CA PRO A 359 -24.56 -25.01 -4.66
C PRO A 359 -24.95 -26.30 -3.92
N ASP A 360 -26.20 -26.39 -3.44
CA ASP A 360 -26.70 -27.55 -2.72
C ASP A 360 -26.93 -28.79 -3.62
N MET A 361 -26.82 -28.64 -4.94
CA MET A 361 -27.04 -29.73 -5.92
C MET A 361 -25.81 -29.91 -6.81
N THR A 362 -24.64 -29.50 -6.35
CA THR A 362 -23.39 -29.63 -7.10
C THR A 362 -22.56 -30.77 -6.51
N HIS A 363 -22.52 -31.92 -7.19
CA HIS A 363 -21.74 -33.09 -6.77
C HIS A 363 -20.29 -32.95 -7.26
N ILE A 364 -19.32 -33.28 -6.39
CA ILE A 364 -17.89 -33.10 -6.64
C ILE A 364 -17.12 -34.38 -6.32
N TRP A 365 -16.32 -34.83 -7.27
CA TRP A 365 -15.34 -35.90 -7.14
C TRP A 365 -13.97 -35.39 -7.58
N ILE A 366 -12.96 -35.46 -6.73
CA ILE A 366 -11.62 -35.04 -7.03
C ILE A 366 -10.64 -36.04 -6.42
N ALA A 367 -9.61 -36.44 -7.17
CA ALA A 367 -8.56 -37.31 -6.69
C ALA A 367 -7.21 -36.93 -7.30
N VAL A 368 -6.13 -37.37 -6.66
CA VAL A 368 -4.76 -37.23 -7.20
C VAL A 368 -4.19 -38.62 -7.42
N ASP A 369 -3.69 -38.88 -8.62
CA ASP A 369 -2.90 -40.06 -8.91
C ASP A 369 -1.51 -39.92 -8.27
N THR A 370 -1.33 -40.59 -7.14
CA THR A 370 -0.09 -40.54 -6.34
C THR A 370 1.08 -41.31 -6.94
N ASN A 371 0.87 -41.97 -8.08
CA ASN A 371 1.99 -42.55 -8.87
C ASN A 371 2.66 -41.49 -9.76
N TYR A 372 2.03 -40.30 -9.88
CA TYR A 372 2.53 -39.16 -10.65
C TYR A 372 2.94 -39.48 -12.09
N PRO A 373 2.10 -40.15 -12.89
CA PRO A 373 2.44 -40.53 -14.27
C PRO A 373 2.68 -39.31 -15.16
N VAL A 374 2.01 -38.18 -14.88
CA VAL A 374 2.20 -36.95 -15.63
C VAL A 374 3.39 -36.18 -15.05
N GLN A 375 4.52 -36.24 -15.78
CA GLN A 375 5.73 -35.52 -15.41
C GLN A 375 5.58 -34.03 -15.77
N GLY A 376 5.95 -33.16 -14.82
CA GLY A 376 5.97 -31.73 -15.05
C GLY A 376 4.74 -30.98 -14.56
N ASP A 377 3.69 -31.67 -14.09
CA ASP A 377 2.59 -30.99 -13.39
C ASP A 377 3.00 -30.50 -11.98
N ALA A 378 2.12 -29.74 -11.34
CA ALA A 378 2.39 -29.14 -10.05
C ALA A 378 2.66 -30.18 -8.95
N PHE A 379 1.91 -31.28 -8.91
CA PHE A 379 2.06 -32.35 -7.91
C PHE A 379 3.37 -33.10 -8.09
N TYR A 380 3.70 -33.51 -9.32
CA TYR A 380 4.97 -34.16 -9.62
C TYR A 380 6.16 -33.29 -9.21
N ASN A 381 6.16 -32.03 -9.63
CA ASN A 381 7.27 -31.11 -9.35
C ASN A 381 7.42 -30.84 -7.84
N ALA A 382 6.30 -30.66 -7.12
CA ALA A 382 6.32 -30.50 -5.68
C ALA A 382 6.84 -31.76 -4.97
N ASN A 383 6.42 -32.96 -5.41
CA ASN A 383 6.91 -34.22 -4.89
C ASN A 383 8.43 -34.37 -5.11
N VAL A 384 8.95 -34.12 -6.31
CA VAL A 384 10.40 -34.20 -6.60
C VAL A 384 11.21 -33.29 -5.67
N VAL A 385 10.71 -32.09 -5.38
CA VAL A 385 11.37 -31.15 -4.47
C VAL A 385 11.29 -31.63 -3.03
N PHE A 386 10.12 -32.08 -2.61
CA PHE A 386 9.90 -32.63 -1.27
C PHE A 386 10.84 -33.82 -1.00
N GLN A 387 10.93 -34.78 -1.92
CA GLN A 387 11.80 -35.95 -1.80
C GLN A 387 13.29 -35.59 -1.74
N ARG A 388 13.72 -34.45 -2.25
CA ARG A 388 15.11 -33.99 -2.13
C ARG A 388 15.41 -33.36 -0.77
N ILE A 389 14.44 -32.71 -0.15
CA ILE A 389 14.65 -31.87 1.05
C ILE A 389 14.28 -32.63 2.32
N VAL A 390 13.08 -33.18 2.38
CA VAL A 390 12.53 -33.75 3.63
C VAL A 390 13.30 -34.97 4.14
N PRO A 391 13.66 -35.98 3.34
CA PRO A 391 14.49 -37.08 3.81
C PRO A 391 15.86 -36.65 4.32
N ASN A 392 16.35 -35.51 3.85
CA ASN A 392 17.65 -34.92 4.21
C ASN A 392 17.57 -33.84 5.29
N ILE A 393 16.41 -33.64 5.92
CA ILE A 393 16.20 -32.53 6.83
C ILE A 393 17.15 -32.47 8.01
N TRP A 394 17.49 -33.65 8.57
CA TRP A 394 18.45 -33.75 9.67
C TRP A 394 19.87 -33.35 9.26
N TYR A 395 20.25 -33.60 8.00
CA TYR A 395 21.53 -33.11 7.46
C TYR A 395 21.50 -31.59 7.25
N LEU A 396 20.34 -31.01 6.85
CA LEU A 396 20.18 -29.57 6.73
C LEU A 396 20.21 -28.87 8.10
N ILE A 397 19.54 -29.45 9.10
CA ILE A 397 19.56 -28.93 10.48
C ILE A 397 20.98 -29.05 11.07
N GLY A 398 21.62 -30.23 10.96
CA GLY A 398 22.98 -30.45 11.43
C GLY A 398 23.99 -29.49 10.75
N GLY A 399 23.90 -29.36 9.44
CA GLY A 399 24.68 -28.41 8.66
C GLY A 399 24.45 -26.97 9.10
N GLY A 400 23.20 -26.58 9.34
CA GLY A 400 22.83 -25.27 9.87
C GLY A 400 23.45 -24.99 11.24
N ILE A 401 23.38 -25.94 12.16
CA ILE A 401 24.03 -25.82 13.49
C ILE A 401 25.55 -25.66 13.32
N LEU A 402 26.17 -26.41 12.44
CA LEU A 402 27.60 -26.33 12.17
C LEU A 402 27.97 -24.94 11.60
N LEU A 403 27.16 -24.39 10.70
CA LEU A 403 27.34 -23.04 10.16
C LEU A 403 27.22 -21.95 11.25
N VAL A 404 26.27 -22.08 12.18
CA VAL A 404 26.15 -21.18 13.34
C VAL A 404 27.37 -21.25 14.23
N VAL A 405 27.85 -22.48 14.55
CA VAL A 405 29.07 -22.68 15.37
C VAL A 405 30.28 -22.06 14.67
N LEU A 406 30.44 -22.30 13.38
CA LEU A 406 31.53 -21.71 12.57
C LEU A 406 31.44 -20.17 12.58
N TRP A 407 30.24 -19.60 12.36
CA TRP A 407 30.02 -18.16 12.40
C TRP A 407 30.41 -17.55 13.75
N LEU A 408 30.03 -18.22 14.87
CA LEU A 408 30.36 -17.79 16.21
C LEU A 408 31.88 -17.89 16.51
N LEU A 409 32.53 -19.00 16.15
CA LEU A 409 33.96 -19.18 16.37
C LEU A 409 34.80 -18.14 15.63
N ILE A 410 34.47 -17.89 14.36
CA ILE A 410 35.11 -16.82 13.58
C ILE A 410 34.81 -15.47 14.20
N GLY A 411 33.56 -15.22 14.63
CA GLY A 411 33.13 -14.00 15.30
C GLY A 411 33.94 -13.73 16.58
N ILE A 412 34.16 -14.73 17.42
CA ILE A 412 34.99 -14.63 18.63
C ILE A 412 36.43 -14.24 18.26
N TYR A 413 37.03 -14.94 17.29
CA TYR A 413 38.39 -14.63 16.84
C TYR A 413 38.49 -13.18 16.31
N LEU A 414 37.58 -12.76 15.46
CA LEU A 414 37.53 -11.41 14.91
C LEU A 414 37.26 -10.36 16.01
N THR A 415 36.47 -10.68 17.03
CA THR A 415 36.22 -9.82 18.19
C THR A 415 37.49 -9.59 19.01
N VAL A 416 38.23 -10.66 19.31
CA VAL A 416 39.49 -10.57 20.04
C VAL A 416 40.52 -9.73 19.27
N THR A 417 40.58 -9.89 17.96
CA THR A 417 41.54 -9.18 17.11
C THR A 417 41.05 -7.82 16.59
N ALA A 418 39.78 -7.41 16.88
CA ALA A 418 39.22 -6.15 16.43
C ALA A 418 40.01 -4.93 16.99
N GLY A 419 40.34 -3.99 16.10
CA GLY A 419 41.05 -2.76 16.46
C GLY A 419 42.54 -2.91 16.71
N VAL A 420 43.13 -4.12 16.66
CA VAL A 420 44.54 -4.32 16.85
C VAL A 420 45.25 -4.25 15.48
N ALA A 421 46.16 -3.29 15.34
CA ALA A 421 47.13 -3.23 14.24
C ALA A 421 48.54 -3.41 14.84
N PHE A 422 49.52 -3.64 13.99
CA PHE A 422 50.91 -3.72 14.41
C PHE A 422 51.68 -2.54 13.82
N ASP A 423 52.52 -1.92 14.67
CA ASP A 423 53.42 -0.84 14.25
C ASP A 423 54.62 -1.38 13.49
N GLU A 424 55.53 -0.51 13.08
CA GLU A 424 56.77 -0.87 12.38
C GLU A 424 57.76 -1.65 13.30
N GLU A 425 57.56 -1.51 14.61
CA GLU A 425 58.30 -2.25 15.66
C GLU A 425 57.59 -3.54 16.12
N ASP A 426 56.51 -4.00 15.38
CA ASP A 426 55.64 -5.15 15.70
C ASP A 426 54.93 -5.03 17.07
N GLU A 427 54.76 -3.80 17.62
CA GLU A 427 53.97 -3.57 18.82
C GLU A 427 52.45 -3.45 18.48
N PRO A 428 51.58 -4.00 19.33
CA PRO A 428 50.11 -3.94 19.10
C PRO A 428 49.59 -2.52 19.39
N VAL A 429 49.13 -1.82 18.35
CA VAL A 429 48.50 -0.49 18.44
C VAL A 429 47.03 -0.56 18.14
N LEU A 430 46.21 0.13 18.95
CA LEU A 430 44.79 0.24 18.71
C LEU A 430 44.48 1.27 17.63
N TYR A 431 43.67 0.92 16.63
CA TYR A 431 43.21 1.83 15.60
C TYR A 431 41.68 1.87 15.50
N LEU A 432 41.13 3.04 15.19
CA LEU A 432 39.73 3.28 14.90
C LEU A 432 39.52 3.47 13.39
N ASN A 433 38.42 2.97 12.86
CA ASN A 433 38.01 3.18 11.47
C ASN A 433 37.09 4.42 11.36
N GLY A 434 36.88 4.94 10.16
CA GLY A 434 35.95 6.05 9.94
C GLY A 434 34.53 5.80 10.45
N ILE A 435 34.04 4.54 10.42
CA ILE A 435 32.75 4.14 10.97
C ILE A 435 32.69 4.30 12.50
N ASP A 436 33.81 4.20 13.18
CA ASP A 436 33.87 4.29 14.64
C ASP A 436 33.72 5.74 15.16
N HIS A 437 33.69 6.74 14.27
CA HIS A 437 33.40 8.15 14.58
C HIS A 437 31.91 8.52 14.34
N VAL A 438 31.11 7.62 13.79
CA VAL A 438 29.66 7.82 13.66
C VAL A 438 29.02 7.60 15.03
N TRP A 439 28.12 8.45 15.47
CA TRP A 439 27.44 8.30 16.75
C TRP A 439 26.84 6.90 16.93
N ILE A 440 27.08 6.29 18.10
CA ILE A 440 26.64 4.93 18.39
C ILE A 440 25.12 4.79 18.31
N GLU A 441 24.38 5.84 18.68
CA GLU A 441 22.92 5.89 18.61
C GLU A 441 22.42 5.79 17.16
N CYS A 442 23.12 6.45 16.22
CA CYS A 442 22.79 6.33 14.79
C CYS A 442 23.00 4.90 14.29
N MET A 443 24.06 4.23 14.72
CA MET A 443 24.32 2.85 14.34
C MET A 443 23.27 1.90 14.92
N VAL A 444 22.81 2.12 16.16
CA VAL A 444 21.72 1.35 16.78
C VAL A 444 20.41 1.57 16.01
N LEU A 445 20.09 2.81 15.65
CA LEU A 445 18.90 3.12 14.86
C LEU A 445 18.93 2.45 13.48
N VAL A 446 20.06 2.46 12.80
CA VAL A 446 20.24 1.76 11.53
C VAL A 446 20.06 0.24 11.71
N LEU A 447 20.62 -0.35 12.74
CA LEU A 447 20.45 -1.77 13.04
C LEU A 447 18.99 -2.12 13.31
N LEU A 448 18.29 -1.33 14.12
CA LEU A 448 16.86 -1.51 14.40
C LEU A 448 16.01 -1.36 13.13
N ALA A 449 16.33 -0.38 12.29
CA ALA A 449 15.65 -0.19 11.00
C ALA A 449 15.88 -1.38 10.06
N CYS A 450 17.09 -1.94 10.01
CA CYS A 450 17.39 -3.15 9.25
C CYS A 450 16.62 -4.39 9.78
N VAL A 451 16.54 -4.56 11.11
CA VAL A 451 15.76 -5.64 11.74
C VAL A 451 14.27 -5.51 11.42
N TYR A 452 13.73 -4.28 11.54
CA TYR A 452 12.32 -4.02 11.20
C TYR A 452 12.02 -4.24 9.72
N ALA A 453 12.87 -3.72 8.83
CA ALA A 453 12.76 -3.96 7.39
C ALA A 453 12.85 -5.45 7.05
N GLY A 454 13.69 -6.18 7.79
CA GLY A 454 13.78 -7.64 7.68
C GLY A 454 12.51 -8.37 8.08
N LYS A 455 11.86 -7.94 9.16
CA LYS A 455 10.57 -8.51 9.58
C LYS A 455 9.48 -8.29 8.53
N VAL A 456 9.37 -7.06 8.01
CA VAL A 456 8.40 -6.72 6.95
C VAL A 456 8.72 -7.47 5.66
N GLY A 457 10.00 -7.50 5.27
CA GLY A 457 10.46 -8.23 4.09
C GLY A 457 10.24 -9.73 4.19
N TYR A 458 10.45 -10.33 5.36
CA TYR A 458 10.16 -11.74 5.61
C TYR A 458 8.68 -12.07 5.37
N GLY A 459 7.75 -11.27 5.92
CA GLY A 459 6.32 -11.47 5.70
C GLY A 459 5.95 -11.38 4.21
N TYR A 460 6.46 -10.37 3.51
CA TYR A 460 6.24 -10.22 2.07
C TYR A 460 6.83 -11.39 1.25
N LEU A 461 8.02 -11.87 1.62
CA LEU A 461 8.67 -13.01 0.95
C LEU A 461 7.91 -14.31 1.17
N MET A 462 7.41 -14.55 2.38
CA MET A 462 6.58 -15.73 2.68
C MET A 462 5.27 -15.69 1.90
N ASP A 463 4.58 -14.54 1.86
CA ASP A 463 3.36 -14.38 1.08
C ASP A 463 3.62 -14.57 -0.44
N THR A 464 4.73 -14.01 -0.93
CA THR A 464 5.12 -14.20 -2.34
C THR A 464 5.51 -15.66 -2.64
N ALA A 465 6.24 -16.32 -1.74
CA ALA A 465 6.60 -17.72 -1.89
C ALA A 465 5.35 -18.61 -1.92
N ASN A 466 4.37 -18.36 -1.05
CA ASN A 466 3.10 -19.07 -1.05
C ASN A 466 2.31 -18.82 -2.35
N LYS A 467 2.20 -17.59 -2.80
CA LYS A 467 1.54 -17.27 -4.09
C LYS A 467 2.19 -17.95 -5.27
N VAL A 468 3.51 -18.05 -5.29
CA VAL A 468 4.27 -18.75 -6.34
C VAL A 468 4.07 -20.26 -6.29
N TYR A 469 4.00 -20.85 -5.09
CA TYR A 469 3.66 -22.25 -4.92
C TYR A 469 2.23 -22.56 -5.37
N LEU A 470 1.30 -21.63 -5.15
CA LEU A 470 -0.13 -21.78 -5.44
C LEU A 470 -0.50 -21.32 -6.85
N SER A 471 0.32 -20.47 -7.50
CA SER A 471 0.03 -20.01 -8.87
C SER A 471 0.34 -21.10 -9.89
N HIS A 472 -0.66 -21.57 -10.59
CA HIS A 472 -0.59 -22.65 -11.59
C HIS A 472 -0.01 -22.21 -12.95
N SER A 473 0.39 -20.94 -13.09
CA SER A 473 0.96 -20.43 -14.34
C SER A 473 2.41 -20.87 -14.52
N GLU A 474 2.70 -21.45 -15.65
CA GLU A 474 4.00 -21.83 -16.23
C GLU A 474 5.07 -22.44 -15.30
N ILE A 475 5.33 -23.73 -15.48
CA ILE A 475 6.31 -24.54 -14.73
C ILE A 475 7.71 -23.87 -14.69
N GLN A 476 8.14 -23.23 -15.79
CA GLN A 476 9.41 -22.49 -15.84
C GLN A 476 9.39 -21.22 -14.98
N GLY A 477 8.28 -20.48 -14.93
CA GLY A 477 8.14 -19.31 -14.08
C GLY A 477 8.26 -19.62 -12.60
N ARG A 478 7.74 -20.76 -12.14
CA ARG A 478 7.82 -21.21 -10.72
C ARG A 478 9.23 -21.53 -10.28
N GLU A 479 10.02 -22.24 -11.09
CA GLU A 479 11.39 -22.55 -10.73
C GLU A 479 12.26 -21.31 -10.62
N ILE A 480 12.10 -20.36 -11.54
CA ILE A 480 12.81 -19.06 -11.52
C ILE A 480 12.43 -18.26 -10.28
N THR A 481 11.14 -18.18 -9.94
CA THR A 481 10.69 -17.41 -8.78
C THR A 481 11.13 -18.05 -7.48
N ARG A 482 11.15 -19.37 -7.41
CA ARG A 482 11.66 -20.12 -6.25
C ARG A 482 13.17 -19.91 -6.07
N LEU A 483 13.97 -20.00 -7.13
CA LEU A 483 15.39 -19.66 -7.10
C LEU A 483 15.62 -18.22 -6.67
N ALA A 484 14.79 -17.28 -7.17
CA ALA A 484 14.84 -15.88 -6.76
C ALA A 484 14.53 -15.73 -5.26
N ALA A 485 13.54 -16.44 -4.71
CA ALA A 485 13.23 -16.43 -3.29
C ALA A 485 14.42 -16.91 -2.44
N TYR A 486 15.05 -18.04 -2.80
CA TYR A 486 16.30 -18.45 -2.14
C TYR A 486 17.40 -17.41 -2.24
N GLY A 487 17.56 -16.77 -3.41
CA GLY A 487 18.51 -15.68 -3.62
C GLY A 487 18.25 -14.50 -2.69
N VAL A 488 17.00 -14.11 -2.51
CA VAL A 488 16.62 -13.01 -1.60
C VAL A 488 16.90 -13.37 -0.14
N PHE A 489 16.60 -14.60 0.31
CA PHE A 489 16.97 -15.07 1.66
C PHE A 489 18.49 -15.08 1.87
N ALA A 490 19.26 -15.48 0.85
CA ALA A 490 20.70 -15.46 0.90
C ALA A 490 21.26 -14.02 1.05
N VAL A 491 20.77 -13.08 0.23
CA VAL A 491 21.15 -11.67 0.30
C VAL A 491 20.72 -11.05 1.63
N TYR A 492 19.54 -11.40 2.12
CA TYR A 492 19.07 -10.96 3.43
C TYR A 492 20.00 -11.43 4.55
N GLY A 493 20.33 -12.73 4.59
CA GLY A 493 21.23 -13.30 5.59
C GLY A 493 22.63 -12.66 5.55
N PHE A 494 23.17 -12.46 4.35
CA PHE A 494 24.41 -11.73 4.15
C PHE A 494 24.33 -10.29 4.71
N SER A 495 23.29 -9.56 4.36
CA SER A 495 23.13 -8.14 4.75
C SER A 495 22.94 -7.98 6.26
N VAL A 496 22.11 -8.80 6.89
CA VAL A 496 21.90 -8.79 8.34
C VAL A 496 23.16 -9.16 9.09
N SER A 497 23.85 -10.23 8.67
CA SER A 497 25.13 -10.63 9.28
C SER A 497 26.20 -9.54 9.11
N ALA A 498 26.28 -8.91 7.94
CA ALA A 498 27.21 -7.82 7.70
C ALA A 498 26.91 -6.62 8.62
N GLY A 499 25.63 -6.23 8.74
CA GLY A 499 25.19 -5.15 9.63
C GLY A 499 25.53 -5.43 11.10
N ILE A 500 25.20 -6.64 11.58
CA ILE A 500 25.54 -7.07 12.95
C ILE A 500 27.05 -7.03 13.16
N ASN A 501 27.85 -7.56 12.24
CA ASN A 501 29.29 -7.61 12.37
C ASN A 501 29.94 -6.21 12.35
N VAL A 502 29.47 -5.33 11.46
CA VAL A 502 29.96 -3.93 11.41
C VAL A 502 29.66 -3.22 12.72
N PHE A 503 28.44 -3.34 13.23
CA PHE A 503 28.04 -2.78 14.52
C PHE A 503 28.88 -3.34 15.67
N TRP A 504 28.96 -4.70 15.75
CA TRP A 504 29.65 -5.38 16.83
C TRP A 504 31.14 -5.05 16.89
N TYR A 505 31.82 -5.13 15.74
CA TYR A 505 33.26 -4.83 15.72
C TYR A 505 33.56 -3.35 15.92
N SER A 506 32.69 -2.44 15.51
CA SER A 506 32.80 -1.03 15.85
C SER A 506 32.64 -0.80 17.36
N LEU A 507 31.62 -1.41 17.97
CA LEU A 507 31.41 -1.34 19.42
C LEU A 507 32.65 -1.84 20.19
N ILE A 508 33.20 -2.99 19.81
CA ILE A 508 34.39 -3.56 20.47
C ILE A 508 35.60 -2.65 20.35
N ARG A 509 35.83 -2.04 19.16
CA ARG A 509 36.94 -1.09 18.99
C ARG A 509 36.78 0.14 19.89
N ARG A 510 35.58 0.68 20.01
CA ARG A 510 35.28 1.82 20.90
C ARG A 510 35.45 1.47 22.38
N ILE A 511 35.04 0.27 22.80
CA ILE A 511 35.26 -0.21 24.19
C ILE A 511 36.77 -0.31 24.47
N LYS A 512 37.53 -0.94 23.55
CA LYS A 512 39.00 -1.08 23.72
C LYS A 512 39.75 0.25 23.73
N SER A 513 39.28 1.24 22.96
CA SER A 513 39.87 2.58 22.89
C SER A 513 39.37 3.54 23.96
N HIS A 514 38.46 3.13 24.84
CA HIS A 514 37.78 3.96 25.84
C HIS A 514 37.01 5.17 25.26
N ASN A 515 36.71 5.17 23.95
CA ASN A 515 36.03 6.26 23.24
C ASN A 515 34.52 6.10 23.13
N MET A 516 33.94 5.14 23.83
CA MET A 516 32.50 4.84 23.72
C MET A 516 31.61 6.02 24.12
N TRP A 517 32.01 6.80 25.13
CA TRP A 517 31.27 7.97 25.58
C TRP A 517 31.55 9.21 24.72
N SER A 518 32.81 9.44 24.33
CA SER A 518 33.21 10.62 23.56
C SER A 518 32.58 10.70 22.17
N ASP A 519 32.30 9.55 21.51
CA ASP A 519 31.71 9.43 20.18
C ASP A 519 30.20 9.14 20.22
N SER A 520 29.51 9.58 21.30
CA SER A 520 28.07 9.45 21.53
C SER A 520 27.36 10.78 21.28
N PHE A 521 26.18 10.75 20.68
CA PHE A 521 25.28 11.90 20.56
C PHE A 521 24.91 12.46 21.94
N LEU A 522 24.71 11.56 22.91
CA LEU A 522 24.42 11.96 24.31
C LEU A 522 25.58 12.76 24.91
N HIS A 523 26.84 12.38 24.67
CA HIS A 523 27.99 13.15 25.12
C HIS A 523 28.04 14.53 24.45
N TRP A 524 27.81 14.59 23.14
CA TRP A 524 27.74 15.86 22.41
C TRP A 524 26.63 16.76 22.98
N LEU A 525 25.44 16.19 23.25
CA LEU A 525 24.32 16.91 23.84
C LEU A 525 24.66 17.45 25.24
N VAL A 526 25.19 16.60 26.14
CA VAL A 526 25.57 16.98 27.50
C VAL A 526 26.70 18.02 27.49
N SER A 527 27.70 17.85 26.64
CA SER A 527 28.81 18.81 26.49
C SER A 527 28.33 20.15 25.94
N SER A 528 27.47 20.13 24.93
CA SER A 528 26.86 21.35 24.34
C SER A 528 25.96 22.06 25.34
N PHE A 529 25.14 21.31 26.09
CA PHE A 529 24.33 21.85 27.16
C PHE A 529 25.17 22.45 28.29
N GLY A 530 26.26 21.76 28.71
CA GLY A 530 27.21 22.26 29.70
C GLY A 530 27.89 23.57 29.27
N LYS A 531 28.31 23.67 27.99
CA LYS A 531 28.85 24.90 27.41
C LYS A 531 27.81 26.03 27.39
N ALA A 532 26.57 25.70 27.02
CA ALA A 532 25.45 26.66 27.01
C ALA A 532 25.15 27.17 28.43
N VAL A 533 25.07 26.28 29.43
CA VAL A 533 24.86 26.65 30.84
C VAL A 533 26.02 27.51 31.36
N HIS A 534 27.24 27.16 31.08
CA HIS A 534 28.42 27.96 31.46
C HIS A 534 28.40 29.34 30.80
N PHE A 535 28.07 29.41 29.51
CA PHE A 535 27.93 30.68 28.80
C PHE A 535 26.80 31.55 29.39
N VAL A 536 25.64 30.96 29.67
CA VAL A 536 24.51 31.67 30.30
C VAL A 536 24.87 32.12 31.73
N SER A 537 25.58 31.30 32.50
CA SER A 537 26.01 31.63 33.87
C SER A 537 27.04 32.77 33.88
N SER A 538 27.96 32.82 32.90
CA SER A 538 28.98 33.89 32.80
C SER A 538 28.37 35.24 32.34
N HIS A 539 27.21 35.22 31.66
CA HIS A 539 26.50 36.41 31.18
C HIS A 539 25.12 36.56 31.83
N ARG A 540 25.01 36.31 33.14
CA ARG A 540 23.73 36.19 33.85
C ARG A 540 22.74 37.35 33.64
N ASN A 541 23.23 38.58 33.64
CA ASN A 541 22.33 39.76 33.50
C ASN A 541 21.76 39.87 32.06
N SER A 542 22.58 39.64 31.04
CA SER A 542 22.12 39.62 29.66
C SER A 542 21.26 38.40 29.33
N ALA A 543 21.52 37.26 29.98
CA ALA A 543 20.73 36.04 29.82
C ALA A 543 19.30 36.19 30.39
N VAL A 544 19.14 36.86 31.54
CA VAL A 544 17.81 37.08 32.15
C VAL A 544 16.97 38.05 31.27
N SER A 545 17.58 39.10 30.73
CA SER A 545 16.85 40.11 29.95
C SER A 545 16.43 39.60 28.56
N SER A 546 17.16 38.64 27.95
CA SER A 546 16.88 38.15 26.59
C SER A 546 16.39 36.72 26.51
N LEU A 547 16.92 35.78 27.31
CA LEU A 547 16.56 34.35 27.23
C LEU A 547 15.19 34.05 27.85
N ILE A 548 14.79 34.69 28.94
CA ILE A 548 13.49 34.45 29.57
C ILE A 548 12.32 34.86 28.64
N PRO A 549 12.31 36.06 28.07
CA PRO A 549 11.27 36.45 27.11
C PRO A 549 11.25 35.56 25.86
N TYR A 550 12.44 35.14 25.38
CA TYR A 550 12.52 34.25 24.22
C TYR A 550 11.98 32.85 24.51
N ASN A 551 12.28 32.27 25.66
CA ASN A 551 11.74 30.95 26.06
C ASN A 551 10.22 31.01 26.32
N LEU A 552 9.71 32.10 26.88
CA LEU A 552 8.26 32.32 27.02
C LEU A 552 7.57 32.40 25.64
N PHE A 553 8.19 33.08 24.69
CA PHE A 553 7.73 33.12 23.31
C PHE A 553 7.71 31.74 22.65
N LEU A 554 8.79 30.94 22.79
CA LEU A 554 8.85 29.58 22.30
C LEU A 554 7.76 28.67 22.92
N LEU A 555 7.54 28.77 24.24
CA LEU A 555 6.49 28.03 24.93
C LEU A 555 5.09 28.43 24.44
N ALA A 556 4.85 29.71 24.18
CA ALA A 556 3.59 30.18 23.64
C ALA A 556 3.33 29.64 22.23
N ASN A 557 4.35 29.63 21.35
CA ASN A 557 4.27 29.02 20.03
C ASN A 557 4.02 27.51 20.09
N LEU A 558 4.75 26.79 20.94
CA LEU A 558 4.55 25.36 21.15
C LEU A 558 3.13 25.03 21.63
N ALA A 559 2.61 25.85 22.57
CA ALA A 559 1.23 25.73 23.05
C ALA A 559 0.21 26.02 21.92
N GLY A 560 0.49 26.99 21.08
CA GLY A 560 -0.32 27.30 19.88
C GLY A 560 -0.36 26.14 18.88
N ILE A 561 0.79 25.55 18.59
CA ILE A 561 0.91 24.35 17.71
C ILE A 561 0.15 23.17 18.31
N LEU A 562 0.33 22.90 19.61
CA LEU A 562 -0.37 21.81 20.30
C LEU A 562 -1.88 22.03 20.29
N ALA A 563 -2.35 23.26 20.53
CA ALA A 563 -3.76 23.61 20.48
C ALA A 563 -4.34 23.44 19.06
N ALA A 564 -3.60 23.84 18.03
CA ALA A 564 -3.98 23.63 16.63
C ALA A 564 -4.08 22.14 16.30
N TYR A 565 -3.12 21.34 16.77
CA TYR A 565 -3.14 19.89 16.59
C TYR A 565 -4.34 19.22 17.27
N LEU A 566 -4.64 19.60 18.51
CA LEU A 566 -5.78 19.07 19.27
C LEU A 566 -7.14 19.46 18.65
N LEU A 567 -7.21 20.62 17.96
CA LEU A 567 -8.42 21.11 17.32
C LEU A 567 -8.57 20.64 15.85
N ARG A 568 -7.60 19.90 15.30
CA ARG A 568 -7.59 19.47 13.88
C ARG A 568 -8.84 18.69 13.46
N GLY A 569 -9.48 17.97 14.36
CA GLY A 569 -10.73 17.21 14.11
C GLY A 569 -12.03 18.01 14.27
N LYS A 570 -11.97 19.33 14.59
CA LYS A 570 -13.15 20.15 14.91
C LYS A 570 -13.43 21.26 13.85
N GLY A 571 -13.32 20.94 12.58
CA GLY A 571 -13.56 21.87 11.48
C GLY A 571 -12.52 23.00 11.40
N VAL A 572 -12.95 24.25 11.19
CA VAL A 572 -12.06 25.41 10.99
C VAL A 572 -11.43 25.97 12.27
N TRP A 573 -11.80 25.46 13.45
CA TRP A 573 -11.37 26.01 14.73
C TRP A 573 -9.85 25.91 15.00
N TRP A 574 -9.15 25.01 14.31
CA TRP A 574 -7.69 24.91 14.39
C TRP A 574 -6.96 26.14 13.83
N LEU A 575 -7.62 26.90 12.95
CA LEU A 575 -7.05 28.13 12.37
C LEU A 575 -6.86 29.24 13.40
N LEU A 576 -7.68 29.30 14.46
CA LEU A 576 -7.58 30.33 15.49
C LEU A 576 -6.24 30.34 16.22
N PRO A 577 -5.77 29.21 16.83
CA PRO A 577 -4.46 29.20 17.48
C PRO A 577 -3.30 29.34 16.49
N ALA A 578 -3.44 28.83 15.26
CA ALA A 578 -2.44 29.03 14.22
C ALA A 578 -2.31 30.52 13.82
N PHE A 579 -3.43 31.22 13.65
CA PHE A 579 -3.44 32.65 13.36
C PHE A 579 -2.92 33.49 14.52
N ALA A 580 -3.27 33.13 15.76
CA ALA A 580 -2.74 33.76 16.96
C ALA A 580 -1.22 33.62 17.07
N ALA A 581 -0.65 32.46 16.73
CA ALA A 581 0.80 32.24 16.68
C ALA A 581 1.47 33.15 15.65
N VAL A 582 0.91 33.26 14.43
CA VAL A 582 1.43 34.16 13.38
C VAL A 582 1.40 35.62 13.81
N ILE A 583 0.34 36.07 14.49
CA ILE A 583 0.27 37.42 15.03
C ILE A 583 1.34 37.64 16.11
N LEU A 584 1.51 36.68 17.02
CA LEU A 584 2.55 36.73 18.06
C LEU A 584 3.95 36.84 17.43
N ASP A 585 4.23 36.04 16.40
CA ASP A 585 5.50 36.08 15.65
C ASP A 585 5.72 37.45 14.99
N GLY A 586 4.67 38.02 14.41
CA GLY A 586 4.69 39.37 13.83
C GLY A 586 5.02 40.44 14.86
N ILE A 587 4.37 40.40 16.03
CA ILE A 587 4.61 41.34 17.14
C ILE A 587 6.07 41.23 17.64
N VAL A 588 6.54 40.00 17.89
CA VAL A 588 7.93 39.78 18.33
C VAL A 588 8.92 40.23 17.26
N GLY A 589 8.63 39.99 15.98
CA GLY A 589 9.43 40.46 14.85
C GLY A 589 9.58 41.97 14.85
N VAL A 590 8.47 42.74 15.01
CA VAL A 590 8.47 44.21 15.10
C VAL A 590 9.27 44.71 16.32
N LEU A 591 9.10 44.08 17.48
CA LEU A 591 9.86 44.43 18.69
C LEU A 591 11.36 44.21 18.52
N LYS A 592 11.76 43.08 17.92
CA LYS A 592 13.17 42.77 17.60
C LYS A 592 13.74 43.74 16.57
N PHE A 593 12.97 44.09 15.54
CA PHE A 593 13.38 45.10 14.56
C PHE A 593 13.61 46.46 15.22
N LYS A 594 12.67 46.91 16.07
CA LYS A 594 12.82 48.14 16.82
C LYS A 594 14.08 48.14 17.71
N GLN A 595 14.31 47.07 18.46
CA GLN A 595 15.51 46.91 19.30
C GLN A 595 16.81 46.96 18.46
N LYS A 596 16.79 46.40 17.24
CA LYS A 596 17.94 46.43 16.35
C LYS A 596 18.19 47.80 15.75
N ALA A 597 17.12 48.51 15.39
CA ALA A 597 17.22 49.91 14.92
C ALA A 597 17.81 50.82 16.00
N GLU A 598 17.34 50.73 17.25
CA GLU A 598 17.94 51.44 18.38
C GLU A 598 19.42 51.17 18.60
N GLN A 599 19.88 49.91 18.39
CA GLN A 599 21.32 49.57 18.44
C GLN A 599 22.14 50.21 17.35
N ILE A 600 21.54 50.36 16.14
CA ILE A 600 22.22 51.02 15.02
C ILE A 600 22.42 52.53 15.35
N ASP A 601 21.43 53.17 15.95
CA ASP A 601 21.49 54.59 16.36
C ASP A 601 22.55 54.81 17.41
N ILE A 602 22.73 53.89 18.38
CA ILE A 602 23.79 53.92 19.38
C ILE A 602 25.18 53.76 18.71
N VAL A 603 25.34 52.83 17.78
CA VAL A 603 26.60 52.65 17.04
C VAL A 603 26.95 53.86 16.21
N GLU A 604 25.94 54.50 15.58
CA GLU A 604 26.14 55.77 14.85
C GLU A 604 26.55 56.89 15.79
N GLY A 605 25.93 57.01 16.98
CA GLY A 605 26.34 57.95 18.02
C GLY A 605 27.79 57.74 18.46
N ILE A 606 28.24 56.50 18.68
CA ILE A 606 29.63 56.18 19.01
C ILE A 606 30.56 56.63 17.87
N ARG A 607 30.20 56.43 16.61
CA ARG A 607 31.01 56.83 15.46
C ARG A 607 31.16 58.33 15.39
N ARG A 608 30.07 59.12 15.57
CA ARG A 608 30.11 60.58 15.59
C ARG A 608 31.01 61.13 16.67
N ILE A 609 30.92 60.59 17.91
CA ILE A 609 31.81 60.97 19.02
C ILE A 609 33.26 60.65 18.70
N ARG A 610 33.53 59.47 18.11
CA ARG A 610 34.86 59.09 17.67
C ARG A 610 35.44 60.02 16.59
N ASP A 611 34.59 60.44 15.65
CA ASP A 611 34.99 61.29 14.51
C ASP A 611 35.08 62.76 14.88
N GLY A 612 34.94 63.11 16.19
CA GLY A 612 35.22 64.44 16.76
C GLY A 612 33.98 65.25 17.08
N GLU A 613 32.77 64.75 16.86
CA GLU A 613 31.52 65.43 17.24
C GLU A 613 31.21 65.19 18.72
N VAL A 614 32.07 65.67 19.63
CA VAL A 614 31.95 65.45 21.08
C VAL A 614 30.75 66.08 21.76
N ASP A 615 30.02 66.95 21.08
CA ASP A 615 28.79 67.58 21.55
C ASP A 615 27.54 66.78 21.17
N TYR A 616 27.68 65.71 20.34
CA TYR A 616 26.57 64.87 19.98
C TYR A 616 26.07 64.08 21.19
N LYS A 617 24.76 64.08 21.43
CA LYS A 617 24.10 63.31 22.48
C LYS A 617 23.01 62.44 21.88
N LEU A 618 23.02 61.18 22.28
CA LEU A 618 21.93 60.21 22.00
C LEU A 618 20.71 60.59 22.84
N ASP A 619 19.52 60.53 22.26
CA ASP A 619 18.26 60.70 22.97
C ASP A 619 17.93 59.42 23.78
N VAL A 620 18.27 59.49 25.07
CA VAL A 620 18.09 58.36 26.03
C VAL A 620 16.61 58.09 26.30
N GLU A 621 15.72 59.07 26.14
CA GLU A 621 14.27 58.90 26.39
C GLU A 621 13.60 58.13 25.26
N ALA A 622 14.11 58.18 24.07
CA ALA A 622 13.58 57.46 22.91
C ALA A 622 14.00 55.97 22.89
N LEU A 623 14.96 55.53 23.73
CA LEU A 623 15.52 54.19 23.74
C LEU A 623 14.98 53.36 24.90
N HIS A 624 14.97 52.02 24.72
CA HIS A 624 14.33 51.07 25.66
C HIS A 624 15.29 49.99 26.19
N GLY A 625 15.07 49.56 27.46
CA GLY A 625 15.80 48.48 28.09
C GLY A 625 17.33 48.67 28.12
N ASP A 626 18.10 47.68 27.76
CA ASP A 626 19.58 47.68 27.77
C ASP A 626 20.17 48.73 26.81
N ASN A 627 19.45 49.09 25.72
CA ASN A 627 19.83 50.13 24.78
C ASN A 627 19.85 51.51 25.42
N ARG A 628 18.98 51.79 26.37
CA ARG A 628 18.94 53.03 27.14
C ARG A 628 20.16 53.20 28.03
N GLU A 629 20.56 52.13 28.76
CA GLU A 629 21.78 52.14 29.57
C GLU A 629 23.04 52.32 28.73
N MET A 630 23.09 51.68 27.55
CA MET A 630 24.19 51.83 26.62
C MET A 630 24.32 53.26 26.09
N ALA A 631 23.18 53.88 25.73
CA ALA A 631 23.15 55.26 25.24
C ALA A 631 23.57 56.26 26.32
N ASP A 632 23.14 56.06 27.57
CA ASP A 632 23.57 56.87 28.70
C ASP A 632 25.06 56.75 28.97
N ALA A 633 25.60 55.53 28.91
CA ALA A 633 27.06 55.31 29.03
C ALA A 633 27.83 56.01 27.89
N VAL A 634 27.34 55.96 26.66
CA VAL A 634 27.97 56.66 25.51
C VAL A 634 27.94 58.16 25.69
N ASN A 635 26.81 58.72 26.12
CA ASN A 635 26.67 60.15 26.42
C ASN A 635 27.66 60.58 27.52
N ASN A 636 27.83 59.80 28.59
CA ASN A 636 28.77 60.07 29.67
C ASN A 636 30.23 60.00 29.20
N ILE A 637 30.58 59.08 28.28
CA ILE A 637 31.91 59.04 27.65
C ILE A 637 32.15 60.28 26.80
N GLY A 638 31.15 60.69 25.97
CA GLY A 638 31.23 61.91 25.17
C GLY A 638 31.45 63.15 26.02
N GLU A 639 30.73 63.29 27.16
CA GLU A 639 30.96 64.37 28.11
C GLU A 639 32.32 64.35 28.78
N GLY A 640 32.86 63.14 29.09
CA GLY A 640 34.20 62.95 29.61
C GLY A 640 35.27 63.41 28.62
N ILE A 641 35.16 63.03 27.34
CA ILE A 641 36.05 63.48 26.27
C ILE A 641 35.97 64.98 26.08
N ARG A 642 34.80 65.57 26.07
CA ARG A 642 34.60 67.04 25.97
C ARG A 642 35.29 67.78 27.11
N LYS A 643 35.17 67.32 28.37
CA LYS A 643 35.85 67.90 29.52
C LYS A 643 37.38 67.78 29.38
N ALA A 644 37.90 66.64 28.94
CA ALA A 644 39.32 66.45 28.73
C ALA A 644 39.89 67.37 27.65
N VAL A 645 39.18 67.49 26.49
CA VAL A 645 39.55 68.38 25.40
C VAL A 645 39.51 69.84 25.85
N SER A 646 38.48 70.28 26.57
CA SER A 646 38.37 71.65 27.09
C SER A 646 39.42 71.98 28.11
N THR A 647 39.84 71.03 28.96
CA THR A 647 40.92 71.21 29.93
C THR A 647 42.27 71.31 29.22
N SER A 648 42.57 70.45 28.21
CA SER A 648 43.77 70.50 27.40
C SER A 648 43.89 71.81 26.61
N MET A 649 42.77 72.31 26.05
CA MET A 649 42.80 73.65 25.38
C MET A 649 43.05 74.82 26.34
N LYS A 650 42.53 74.71 27.58
CA LYS A 650 42.85 75.71 28.62
C LYS A 650 44.32 75.69 29.06
N ASP A 651 44.93 74.49 29.16
CA ASP A 651 46.31 74.33 29.49
C ASP A 651 47.24 74.79 28.36
N GLU A 652 46.85 74.68 27.09
CA GLU A 652 47.59 75.25 25.96
C GLU A 652 47.41 76.76 25.87
N GLN A 653 46.28 77.36 26.30
CA GLN A 653 46.12 78.81 26.34
C GLN A 653 46.84 79.48 27.52
N MET A 654 47.25 78.69 28.53
CA MET A 654 48.03 79.21 29.67
C MET A 654 49.52 79.00 29.53
N LYS A 655 49.99 78.39 28.46
CA LYS A 655 51.42 78.36 28.05
C LYS A 655 51.72 79.39 27.00
#